data_c3fe0f000ea314f13377b1fee2199478
#
_entry.id   c3fe0f000ea314f13377b1fee2199478
#
_cell.length_a   1.000
_cell.length_b   1.000
_cell.length_c   1.000
_cell.angle_alpha   90.00
_cell.angle_beta   90.00
_cell.angle_gamma   90.00
#
_symmetry.space_group_name_H-M   'P 1'
#
loop_
_entity.id
_entity.type
_entity.pdbx_description
1 polymer ?
#
loop_
_entity_poly.entity_id
_entity_poly.type
_entity_poly.pdbx_seq_one_letter_code
_entity_poly.pdbx_strand_id
1 'polypeptide(L)'
;MLDRPNSSTDTTAPIHGKRPPPGALELAKWPPDDADVPDVPGGGMPAAPAGGGGGGADLGDGDFRKGKTSSLVLGVVGLLLLAGVGAGVYFGMKEGHQKMTIEQVVKEKKNIFVQPKKDQLPLWRKWAAEPNEWALQQEALIQLAYAEDPEGVAFATNALARPDHRVRGVCAQVLAHYGSPKADGSKQALLAALKEADDSDKPQIVWTLIALKEPAVFKDAMDQYRKGFLSKVERLGGGVAFDPEKLAQLVPLEEFQKLASDPSPSVRQLVATLLSRDANPKWTQTLIQLVKDKDVEVGREAATGLGKIGDETARAPLLEALRPPAGVDAQKDQAFKENRQKFLEALRDGIGGEGLVLALESVKPDPPETEWFQTKQILDMIKDIADPRTGNALVKWLETKKPSVHWQGEAGTRLAEIGDIRGAKYLGERMRFNPGDVYKQENFWQADEGGHLSRTDLPRVVASRMLSDLAMIHQDKKAELKAAAEEGVIYWIKDRPQPHANGLRFLAAVNSEKALNDIRDWAFPKDPLPKEGAPPPFPTAFETAQSALRYIGMMKDEQSFPKMLQQFKRKKDKKMDTTLEGMNGGGIAMLGMALRAVTYGASQGLGQWGDARANKDLMEFIEDELWNEESRQAACEALAWCADDKTMIEVAKKAAEYGSKKEPRKQLIGACYAQTLSLKPLPGIAATLAELLKPELENNLRMPYARAIGIAGVDEETQKILWEKLQNPEIRNAAALALIMGGSAETAARTVAMYGDFGPDALNDLKDHYFRAFGYWSDEDFKRGNIYRYVTNAEAIARIKVGDVTQDWSRQRLQGQFDNLKFDNGPHSETRVVLRYRLWQDAKGQDVERKKGAIMTLKFMKERGVLMALRGEQGDTGEMAKRAFFELMNPKAIMADYLDATSGGAA
;
A
#
# COMPACT_ATOMS: atom_id res chain seq x y z
N MET A 1 -16.74 -13.65 11.57
CA MET A 1 -17.30 -13.75 10.20
C MET A 1 -17.56 -15.21 9.96
N LEU A 2 -18.80 -15.59 9.88
CA LEU A 2 -19.26 -16.98 9.83
C LEU A 2 -19.97 -17.17 8.50
N ASP A 3 -19.58 -18.20 7.76
CA ASP A 3 -20.19 -18.53 6.45
C ASP A 3 -21.61 -19.05 6.65
N ARG A 4 -22.54 -18.67 5.79
CA ARG A 4 -23.91 -19.15 5.80
C ARG A 4 -23.99 -20.62 5.34
N PRO A 5 -24.83 -21.46 5.94
CA PRO A 5 -25.10 -22.78 5.43
C PRO A 5 -25.96 -22.69 4.15
N ASN A 6 -25.51 -23.39 3.08
CA ASN A 6 -26.26 -23.61 1.87
C ASN A 6 -27.49 -24.50 2.13
N SER A 7 -28.67 -24.00 1.87
CA SER A 7 -29.86 -24.85 1.69
C SER A 7 -29.85 -25.37 0.25
N SER A 8 -29.75 -26.69 0.11
CA SER A 8 -29.88 -27.42 -1.11
C SER A 8 -31.31 -27.44 -1.62
N THR A 9 -31.57 -26.99 -2.86
CA THR A 9 -32.59 -27.57 -3.71
C THR A 9 -32.01 -27.77 -5.08
N ASP A 10 -32.01 -29.05 -5.48
CA ASP A 10 -31.62 -29.56 -6.77
C ASP A 10 -32.45 -28.98 -7.90
N THR A 11 -31.79 -28.50 -8.96
CA THR A 11 -32.22 -28.67 -10.35
C THR A 11 -31.06 -28.48 -11.31
N THR A 12 -30.86 -29.49 -12.11
CA THR A 12 -29.82 -29.75 -13.09
C THR A 12 -29.84 -28.81 -14.29
N ALA A 13 -28.69 -28.20 -14.66
CA ALA A 13 -28.10 -28.13 -16.00
C ALA A 13 -26.76 -27.37 -15.99
N PRO A 14 -25.78 -27.71 -16.82
CA PRO A 14 -24.42 -27.24 -16.70
C PRO A 14 -24.16 -25.96 -17.51
N ILE A 15 -23.68 -24.91 -16.83
CA ILE A 15 -23.06 -23.77 -17.50
C ILE A 15 -21.66 -23.61 -16.92
N HIS A 16 -20.64 -23.84 -17.74
CA HIS A 16 -19.24 -23.59 -17.41
C HIS A 16 -18.99 -22.09 -17.23
N GLY A 17 -18.97 -21.62 -15.97
CA GLY A 17 -18.44 -20.34 -15.59
C GLY A 17 -17.45 -20.55 -14.43
N LYS A 18 -16.21 -20.07 -14.55
CA LYS A 18 -15.19 -20.14 -13.51
C LYS A 18 -15.69 -19.47 -12.24
N ARG A 19 -15.75 -20.19 -11.13
CA ARG A 19 -16.04 -19.66 -9.79
C ARG A 19 -14.91 -18.72 -9.34
N PRO A 20 -15.24 -17.58 -8.73
CA PRO A 20 -14.26 -16.86 -7.92
C PRO A 20 -13.86 -17.71 -6.71
N PRO A 21 -12.67 -17.50 -6.13
CA PRO A 21 -12.19 -18.30 -5.00
C PRO A 21 -13.15 -18.18 -3.82
N PRO A 22 -13.41 -19.27 -3.07
CA PRO A 22 -14.30 -19.24 -1.91
C PRO A 22 -13.65 -18.44 -0.78
N GLY A 23 -14.34 -17.44 -0.28
CA GLY A 23 -13.93 -16.74 0.93
C GLY A 23 -13.88 -15.21 0.90
N ALA A 24 -14.28 -14.55 -0.18
CA ALA A 24 -14.59 -13.12 -0.13
C ALA A 24 -16.03 -12.95 0.40
N LEU A 25 -16.20 -12.93 1.72
CA LEU A 25 -17.36 -12.29 2.32
C LEU A 25 -17.20 -10.79 2.04
N GLU A 26 -17.91 -10.31 1.04
CA GLU A 26 -18.26 -8.89 1.00
C GLU A 26 -19.06 -8.61 2.27
N LEU A 27 -18.41 -8.01 3.26
CA LEU A 27 -19.11 -7.17 4.21
C LEU A 27 -19.96 -6.23 3.36
N ALA A 28 -21.25 -6.15 3.66
CA ALA A 28 -22.11 -5.12 3.09
C ALA A 28 -21.32 -3.82 3.22
N LYS A 29 -20.80 -3.33 2.11
CA LYS A 29 -20.06 -2.09 2.08
C LYS A 29 -21.09 -1.02 2.42
N TRP A 30 -21.07 -0.55 3.65
CA TRP A 30 -21.50 0.81 3.91
C TRP A 30 -20.70 1.69 2.94
N PRO A 31 -21.35 2.60 2.23
CA PRO A 31 -20.58 3.50 1.39
C PRO A 31 -19.49 4.10 2.27
N PRO A 32 -18.26 4.08 1.82
CA PRO A 32 -17.20 4.78 2.53
C PRO A 32 -17.62 6.24 2.63
N ASP A 33 -17.21 6.93 3.68
CA ASP A 33 -17.39 8.38 3.82
C ASP A 33 -16.78 9.16 2.61
N ASP A 34 -16.02 8.48 1.76
CA ASP A 34 -15.56 8.92 0.44
C ASP A 34 -16.33 8.11 -0.62
N ALA A 35 -17.61 8.44 -0.86
CA ALA A 35 -18.42 7.79 -1.87
C ALA A 35 -17.84 8.09 -3.27
N ASP A 36 -17.33 7.08 -3.93
CA ASP A 36 -17.12 7.06 -5.37
C ASP A 36 -18.49 7.22 -6.04
N VAL A 37 -18.69 8.34 -6.70
CA VAL A 37 -19.88 8.63 -7.50
C VAL A 37 -19.84 7.72 -8.73
N PRO A 38 -20.90 6.95 -9.06
CA PRO A 38 -20.92 6.14 -10.26
C PRO A 38 -20.89 7.02 -11.51
N ASP A 39 -20.04 6.63 -12.47
CA ASP A 39 -19.97 7.22 -13.81
C ASP A 39 -21.33 7.10 -14.52
N VAL A 40 -21.91 8.23 -14.82
CA VAL A 40 -23.08 8.33 -15.71
C VAL A 40 -22.56 8.42 -17.15
N PRO A 41 -23.05 7.60 -18.10
CA PRO A 41 -22.63 7.69 -19.50
C PRO A 41 -23.20 8.96 -20.15
N GLY A 42 -22.35 9.95 -20.33
CA GLY A 42 -22.66 11.20 -21.02
C GLY A 42 -22.16 11.19 -22.46
N GLY A 43 -23.02 11.69 -23.34
CA GLY A 43 -22.91 11.71 -24.79
C GLY A 43 -21.62 12.33 -25.37
N GLY A 44 -21.30 11.88 -26.56
CA GLY A 44 -20.07 12.12 -27.27
C GLY A 44 -19.80 13.57 -27.66
N MET A 45 -18.52 13.90 -27.72
CA MET A 45 -17.95 15.00 -28.51
C MET A 45 -16.70 14.55 -29.29
N PRO A 46 -16.33 15.24 -30.34
CA PRO A 46 -15.54 14.68 -31.43
C PRO A 46 -14.03 14.68 -31.18
N ALA A 47 -13.36 13.79 -31.86
CA ALA A 47 -11.94 13.54 -31.83
C ALA A 47 -11.08 14.75 -32.20
N ALA A 48 -10.01 14.99 -31.47
CA ALA A 48 -8.85 15.78 -31.86
C ALA A 48 -7.58 14.90 -31.90
N PRO A 49 -6.56 15.28 -32.69
CA PRO A 49 -5.58 14.33 -33.24
C PRO A 49 -4.45 13.94 -32.30
N ALA A 50 -3.93 12.77 -32.58
CA ALA A 50 -2.88 12.08 -31.86
C ALA A 50 -1.53 12.85 -31.79
N GLY A 51 -1.01 13.01 -30.57
CA GLY A 51 0.39 13.35 -30.32
C GLY A 51 0.96 12.30 -29.37
N GLY A 52 2.07 11.66 -29.77
CA GLY A 52 2.65 10.54 -29.08
C GLY A 52 3.36 10.92 -27.79
N GLY A 53 3.28 10.04 -26.79
CA GLY A 53 4.04 10.11 -25.56
C GLY A 53 3.98 8.76 -24.86
N GLY A 54 5.15 8.12 -24.70
CA GLY A 54 5.31 6.78 -24.18
C GLY A 54 4.91 6.67 -22.72
N GLY A 55 4.01 5.75 -22.44
CA GLY A 55 3.71 5.26 -21.13
C GLY A 55 4.06 3.78 -21.01
N GLY A 56 4.88 3.43 -20.02
CA GLY A 56 5.23 2.05 -19.70
C GLY A 56 4.00 1.27 -19.31
N ALA A 57 3.74 0.21 -20.00
CA ALA A 57 2.68 -0.73 -19.70
C ALA A 57 3.21 -1.85 -18.81
N ASP A 58 2.58 -1.99 -17.68
CA ASP A 58 2.68 -3.13 -16.78
C ASP A 58 2.05 -4.34 -17.47
N LEU A 59 2.87 -5.35 -17.79
CA LEU A 59 2.41 -6.59 -18.42
C LEU A 59 2.01 -7.61 -17.36
N GLY A 60 0.74 -7.60 -16.99
CA GLY A 60 0.11 -8.68 -16.26
C GLY A 60 0.09 -9.98 -17.07
N ASP A 61 0.39 -11.08 -16.39
CA ASP A 61 0.31 -12.45 -16.88
C ASP A 61 -1.06 -12.78 -17.49
N GLY A 62 -1.15 -12.82 -18.79
CA GLY A 62 -2.33 -13.22 -19.55
C GLY A 62 -2.13 -14.54 -20.27
N ASP A 63 -2.93 -15.51 -19.88
CA ASP A 63 -3.12 -16.82 -20.48
C ASP A 63 -3.14 -16.79 -22.04
N PHE A 64 -2.13 -17.37 -22.66
CA PHE A 64 -2.09 -17.57 -24.11
C PHE A 64 -3.07 -18.67 -24.55
N ARG A 65 -4.28 -18.28 -24.93
CA ARG A 65 -5.15 -19.16 -25.72
C ARG A 65 -4.59 -19.29 -27.14
N LYS A 66 -4.35 -20.53 -27.54
CA LYS A 66 -3.99 -20.93 -28.90
C LYS A 66 -5.02 -20.46 -29.93
N GLY A 67 -4.75 -19.32 -30.55
CA GLY A 67 -5.46 -18.88 -31.75
C GLY A 67 -4.61 -19.14 -32.99
N LYS A 68 -5.27 -19.59 -34.08
CA LYS A 68 -4.64 -19.98 -35.38
C LYS A 68 -3.93 -18.84 -36.14
N THR A 69 -3.68 -17.71 -35.51
CA THR A 69 -2.96 -16.55 -36.09
C THR A 69 -1.47 -16.53 -35.79
N SER A 70 -0.96 -17.46 -34.98
CA SER A 70 0.47 -17.49 -34.58
C SER A 70 1.41 -17.95 -35.69
N SER A 71 0.92 -18.65 -36.72
CA SER A 71 1.77 -19.11 -37.83
C SER A 71 2.12 -18.00 -38.83
N LEU A 72 1.30 -16.95 -38.93
CA LEU A 72 1.54 -15.84 -39.84
C LEU A 72 2.51 -14.82 -39.26
N VAL A 73 2.44 -14.58 -37.93
CA VAL A 73 3.39 -13.67 -37.24
C VAL A 73 4.77 -14.30 -37.13
N LEU A 74 4.86 -15.62 -36.85
CA LEU A 74 6.14 -16.34 -36.89
C LEU A 74 6.72 -16.38 -38.31
N GLY A 75 5.87 -16.45 -39.33
CA GLY A 75 6.28 -16.37 -40.74
C GLY A 75 6.85 -14.98 -41.10
N VAL A 76 6.25 -13.89 -40.62
CA VAL A 76 6.69 -12.50 -40.90
C VAL A 76 7.96 -12.17 -40.11
N VAL A 77 8.07 -12.56 -38.85
CA VAL A 77 9.28 -12.40 -38.04
C VAL A 77 10.42 -13.27 -38.60
N GLY A 78 10.12 -14.50 -39.04
CA GLY A 78 11.07 -15.35 -39.74
C GLY A 78 11.50 -14.75 -41.08
N LEU A 79 10.61 -14.10 -41.83
CA LEU A 79 10.93 -13.42 -43.10
C LEU A 79 11.72 -12.12 -42.87
N LEU A 80 11.45 -11.35 -41.82
CA LEU A 80 12.22 -10.16 -41.47
C LEU A 80 13.61 -10.50 -40.92
N LEU A 81 13.76 -11.59 -40.17
CA LEU A 81 15.05 -12.14 -39.78
C LEU A 81 15.81 -12.69 -41.00
N LEU A 82 15.13 -13.32 -41.96
CA LEU A 82 15.71 -13.79 -43.20
C LEU A 82 16.08 -12.63 -44.12
N ALA A 83 15.33 -11.51 -44.13
CA ALA A 83 15.64 -10.32 -44.93
C ALA A 83 16.82 -9.54 -44.32
N GLY A 84 16.92 -9.43 -43.00
CA GLY A 84 18.05 -8.81 -42.31
C GLY A 84 19.37 -9.60 -42.53
N VAL A 85 19.30 -10.92 -42.40
CA VAL A 85 20.40 -11.82 -42.72
C VAL A 85 20.70 -11.77 -44.24
N GLY A 86 19.68 -11.69 -45.11
CA GLY A 86 19.82 -11.60 -46.54
C GLY A 86 20.56 -10.34 -46.99
N ALA A 87 20.29 -9.18 -46.40
CA ALA A 87 21.00 -7.94 -46.72
C ALA A 87 22.47 -7.99 -46.25
N GLY A 88 22.72 -8.46 -45.03
CA GLY A 88 24.08 -8.63 -44.52
C GLY A 88 24.91 -9.60 -45.33
N VAL A 89 24.28 -10.70 -45.79
CA VAL A 89 24.96 -11.68 -46.66
C VAL A 89 25.20 -11.13 -48.06
N TYR A 90 24.28 -10.34 -48.65
CA TYR A 90 24.45 -9.72 -49.96
C TYR A 90 25.64 -8.74 -50.02
N PHE A 91 25.81 -7.91 -48.97
CA PHE A 91 26.97 -7.03 -48.87
C PHE A 91 28.28 -7.79 -48.61
N GLY A 92 28.24 -8.90 -47.87
CA GLY A 92 29.44 -9.72 -47.58
C GLY A 92 29.95 -10.58 -48.74
N MET A 93 29.06 -10.95 -49.69
CA MET A 93 29.47 -11.68 -50.87
C MET A 93 30.39 -10.89 -51.84
N LYS A 94 30.37 -9.54 -51.72
CA LYS A 94 31.24 -8.68 -52.53
C LYS A 94 32.72 -8.73 -52.14
N GLU A 95 33.04 -9.31 -50.96
CA GLU A 95 34.40 -9.27 -50.39
C GLU A 95 35.12 -10.63 -50.29
N GLY A 96 34.59 -11.69 -50.87
CA GLY A 96 35.39 -12.88 -51.19
C GLY A 96 35.68 -13.90 -50.10
N HIS A 97 34.98 -13.81 -48.88
CA HIS A 97 35.35 -14.68 -47.76
C HIS A 97 34.33 -15.78 -47.42
N GLN A 98 33.19 -15.88 -48.10
CA GLN A 98 32.20 -16.92 -47.87
C GLN A 98 32.17 -17.85 -49.09
N LYS A 99 32.35 -19.16 -48.83
CA LYS A 99 32.35 -20.17 -49.88
C LYS A 99 30.96 -20.65 -50.29
N MET A 100 30.02 -20.65 -49.33
CA MET A 100 28.64 -21.07 -49.60
C MET A 100 27.80 -19.91 -50.11
N THR A 101 26.89 -20.19 -51.04
CA THR A 101 25.88 -19.22 -51.47
C THR A 101 24.81 -19.03 -50.35
N ILE A 102 24.06 -17.93 -50.42
CA ILE A 102 22.94 -17.67 -49.46
C ILE A 102 21.97 -18.83 -49.44
N GLU A 103 21.64 -19.36 -50.63
CA GLU A 103 20.70 -20.50 -50.73
C GLU A 103 21.26 -21.76 -50.05
N GLN A 104 22.57 -22.02 -50.20
CA GLN A 104 23.25 -23.12 -49.52
C GLN A 104 23.25 -22.92 -47.98
N VAL A 105 23.54 -21.69 -47.53
CA VAL A 105 23.48 -21.39 -46.09
C VAL A 105 22.07 -21.59 -45.52
N VAL A 106 21.04 -21.07 -46.21
CA VAL A 106 19.62 -21.25 -45.75
C VAL A 106 19.22 -22.72 -45.77
N LYS A 107 19.67 -23.46 -46.79
CA LYS A 107 19.40 -24.92 -46.88
C LYS A 107 20.07 -25.69 -45.75
N GLU A 108 21.32 -25.35 -45.42
CA GLU A 108 22.06 -26.01 -44.34
C GLU A 108 21.44 -25.68 -42.97
N LYS A 109 21.07 -24.45 -42.71
CA LYS A 109 20.32 -24.08 -41.50
C LYS A 109 19.05 -24.90 -41.36
N LYS A 110 18.24 -25.01 -42.42
CA LYS A 110 17.03 -25.84 -42.42
C LYS A 110 17.33 -27.31 -42.15
N ASN A 111 18.37 -27.84 -42.75
CA ASN A 111 18.80 -29.24 -42.55
C ASN A 111 19.13 -29.52 -41.10
N ILE A 112 19.78 -28.57 -40.40
CA ILE A 112 20.11 -28.70 -38.97
C ILE A 112 18.86 -28.59 -38.11
N PHE A 113 18.00 -27.60 -38.34
CA PHE A 113 16.81 -27.35 -37.51
C PHE A 113 15.77 -28.51 -37.59
N VAL A 114 15.74 -29.30 -38.67
CA VAL A 114 14.85 -30.44 -38.75
C VAL A 114 15.38 -31.66 -38.00
N GLN A 115 16.66 -31.67 -37.57
CA GLN A 115 17.21 -32.74 -36.77
C GLN A 115 16.64 -32.72 -35.34
N PRO A 116 16.62 -33.88 -34.65
CA PRO A 116 16.35 -33.91 -33.22
C PRO A 116 17.29 -32.96 -32.44
N LYS A 117 16.82 -32.27 -31.40
CA LYS A 117 17.63 -31.31 -30.63
C LYS A 117 18.98 -31.85 -30.17
N LYS A 118 19.03 -33.13 -29.75
CA LYS A 118 20.27 -33.80 -29.33
C LYS A 118 21.32 -33.93 -30.45
N ASP A 119 20.88 -33.98 -31.71
CA ASP A 119 21.73 -34.17 -32.87
C ASP A 119 22.14 -32.81 -33.51
N GLN A 120 21.50 -31.71 -33.11
CA GLN A 120 21.81 -30.36 -33.59
C GLN A 120 23.09 -29.80 -32.98
N LEU A 121 23.37 -30.05 -31.69
CA LEU A 121 24.55 -29.47 -30.99
C LEU A 121 25.88 -29.82 -31.64
N PRO A 122 26.17 -31.11 -32.02
CA PRO A 122 27.42 -31.40 -32.71
C PRO A 122 27.55 -30.68 -34.07
N LEU A 123 26.44 -30.46 -34.76
CA LEU A 123 26.43 -29.74 -36.04
C LEU A 123 26.69 -28.24 -35.83
N TRP A 124 26.07 -27.66 -34.81
CA TRP A 124 26.33 -26.27 -34.46
C TRP A 124 27.77 -26.06 -33.98
N ARG A 125 28.35 -26.95 -33.18
CA ARG A 125 29.78 -26.89 -32.81
C ARG A 125 30.70 -26.94 -34.03
N LYS A 126 30.39 -27.80 -35.01
CA LYS A 126 31.15 -27.89 -36.29
C LYS A 126 31.15 -26.53 -37.00
N TRP A 127 29.97 -25.91 -37.15
CA TRP A 127 29.87 -24.61 -37.85
C TRP A 127 30.39 -23.42 -37.01
N ALA A 128 30.35 -23.47 -35.70
CA ALA A 128 30.98 -22.46 -34.83
C ALA A 128 32.52 -22.47 -34.99
N ALA A 129 33.10 -23.61 -35.31
CA ALA A 129 34.53 -23.76 -35.54
C ALA A 129 34.97 -23.35 -36.96
N GLU A 130 34.05 -23.23 -37.95
CA GLU A 130 34.39 -23.04 -39.39
C GLU A 130 34.55 -21.53 -39.71
N PRO A 131 35.77 -21.01 -39.95
CA PRO A 131 36.02 -19.60 -40.12
C PRO A 131 35.58 -19.00 -41.46
N ASN A 132 35.43 -19.87 -42.47
CA ASN A 132 35.18 -19.37 -43.85
C ASN A 132 33.69 -19.31 -44.20
N GLU A 133 32.80 -19.66 -43.24
CA GLU A 133 31.35 -19.63 -43.40
C GLU A 133 30.71 -18.78 -42.30
N TRP A 134 31.05 -17.49 -42.29
CA TRP A 134 30.72 -16.54 -41.23
C TRP A 134 29.22 -16.47 -40.92
N ALA A 135 28.31 -16.63 -41.88
CA ALA A 135 26.87 -16.58 -41.67
C ALA A 135 26.37 -17.84 -40.95
N LEU A 136 26.96 -19.03 -41.18
CA LEU A 136 26.68 -20.22 -40.41
C LEU A 136 27.33 -20.18 -39.02
N GLN A 137 28.56 -19.61 -38.97
CA GLN A 137 29.26 -19.42 -37.71
C GLN A 137 28.48 -18.53 -36.71
N GLN A 138 27.94 -17.41 -37.19
CA GLN A 138 27.09 -16.54 -36.37
C GLN A 138 25.89 -17.32 -35.81
N GLU A 139 25.15 -17.98 -36.67
CA GLU A 139 23.98 -18.76 -36.25
C GLU A 139 24.37 -19.86 -35.25
N ALA A 140 25.45 -20.57 -35.54
CA ALA A 140 25.93 -21.63 -34.68
C ALA A 140 26.28 -21.10 -33.27
N LEU A 141 26.96 -19.96 -33.17
CA LEU A 141 27.29 -19.36 -31.90
C LEU A 141 26.02 -18.94 -31.11
N ILE A 142 25.00 -18.39 -31.80
CA ILE A 142 23.70 -18.05 -31.21
C ILE A 142 23.00 -19.29 -30.68
N GLN A 143 22.96 -20.39 -31.48
CA GLN A 143 22.28 -21.62 -31.07
C GLN A 143 23.00 -22.32 -29.92
N LEU A 144 24.34 -22.29 -29.87
CA LEU A 144 25.11 -22.77 -28.74
C LEU A 144 24.83 -21.97 -27.46
N ALA A 145 24.69 -20.65 -27.59
CA ALA A 145 24.34 -19.79 -26.47
C ALA A 145 22.94 -20.11 -25.92
N TYR A 146 21.93 -20.25 -26.77
CA TYR A 146 20.59 -20.65 -26.36
C TYR A 146 20.51 -22.06 -25.74
N ALA A 147 21.41 -22.95 -26.16
CA ALA A 147 21.55 -24.28 -25.57
C ALA A 147 22.38 -24.27 -24.26
N GLU A 148 22.91 -23.14 -23.85
CA GLU A 148 23.89 -22.96 -22.75
C GLU A 148 25.11 -23.90 -22.88
N ASP A 149 25.51 -24.23 -24.11
CA ASP A 149 26.61 -25.16 -24.39
C ASP A 149 27.95 -24.52 -23.92
N PRO A 150 28.68 -25.18 -23.01
CA PRO A 150 29.90 -24.57 -22.43
C PRO A 150 31.01 -24.35 -23.48
N GLU A 151 31.06 -25.11 -24.59
CA GLU A 151 32.01 -24.90 -25.67
C GLU A 151 31.72 -23.62 -26.47
N GLY A 152 30.47 -23.08 -26.40
CA GLY A 152 30.09 -21.85 -27.05
C GLY A 152 30.94 -20.65 -26.65
N VAL A 153 31.37 -20.60 -25.39
CA VAL A 153 32.29 -19.56 -24.88
C VAL A 153 33.64 -19.64 -25.57
N ALA A 154 34.23 -20.84 -25.70
CA ALA A 154 35.53 -21.05 -26.35
C ALA A 154 35.47 -20.68 -27.84
N PHE A 155 34.41 -21.11 -28.55
CA PHE A 155 34.21 -20.77 -29.96
C PHE A 155 34.07 -19.27 -30.18
N ALA A 156 33.25 -18.59 -29.37
CA ALA A 156 33.04 -17.16 -29.45
C ALA A 156 34.36 -16.39 -29.16
N THR A 157 35.10 -16.80 -28.12
CA THR A 157 36.38 -16.21 -27.75
C THR A 157 37.42 -16.35 -28.87
N ASN A 158 37.54 -17.54 -29.48
CA ASN A 158 38.44 -17.79 -30.59
C ASN A 158 38.06 -16.98 -31.84
N ALA A 159 36.77 -16.82 -32.10
CA ALA A 159 36.29 -16.06 -33.26
C ALA A 159 36.52 -14.53 -33.09
N LEU A 160 36.56 -14.00 -31.87
CA LEU A 160 36.90 -12.59 -31.60
C LEU A 160 38.33 -12.20 -32.09
N ALA A 161 39.27 -13.12 -32.03
CA ALA A 161 40.66 -12.86 -32.44
C ALA A 161 40.84 -12.72 -33.97
N ARG A 162 39.78 -12.85 -34.73
CA ARG A 162 39.84 -12.76 -36.22
C ARG A 162 39.59 -11.33 -36.69
N PRO A 163 40.17 -10.96 -37.82
CA PRO A 163 39.99 -9.62 -38.38
C PRO A 163 38.57 -9.38 -38.96
N ASP A 164 37.75 -10.42 -39.11
CA ASP A 164 36.41 -10.27 -39.69
C ASP A 164 35.42 -9.66 -38.68
N HIS A 165 35.10 -8.38 -38.92
CA HIS A 165 34.18 -7.59 -38.09
C HIS A 165 32.76 -8.18 -38.03
N ARG A 166 32.29 -8.89 -39.04
CA ARG A 166 30.93 -9.43 -39.16
C ARG A 166 30.57 -10.43 -38.06
N VAL A 167 31.53 -11.22 -37.59
CA VAL A 167 31.30 -12.20 -36.52
C VAL A 167 31.57 -11.63 -35.12
N ARG A 168 32.37 -10.57 -35.04
CA ARG A 168 32.85 -9.98 -33.79
C ARG A 168 31.70 -9.48 -32.89
N GLY A 169 30.74 -8.75 -33.47
CA GLY A 169 29.57 -8.24 -32.74
C GLY A 169 28.72 -9.38 -32.13
N VAL A 170 28.49 -10.45 -32.91
CA VAL A 170 27.73 -11.62 -32.44
C VAL A 170 28.52 -12.39 -31.38
N CYS A 171 29.84 -12.52 -31.53
CA CYS A 171 30.67 -13.13 -30.47
C CYS A 171 30.55 -12.39 -29.16
N ALA A 172 30.56 -11.05 -29.22
CA ALA A 172 30.37 -10.23 -28.04
C ALA A 172 28.97 -10.45 -27.41
N GLN A 173 27.89 -10.47 -28.21
CA GLN A 173 26.53 -10.76 -27.72
C GLN A 173 26.42 -12.12 -27.04
N VAL A 174 27.01 -13.15 -27.65
CA VAL A 174 27.06 -14.51 -27.12
C VAL A 174 27.78 -14.56 -25.78
N LEU A 175 28.95 -13.93 -25.67
CA LEU A 175 29.70 -13.86 -24.42
C LEU A 175 28.96 -13.08 -23.33
N ALA A 176 28.25 -12.00 -23.69
CA ALA A 176 27.37 -11.29 -22.76
C ALA A 176 26.19 -12.13 -22.26
N HIS A 177 25.67 -13.01 -23.12
CA HIS A 177 24.59 -13.97 -22.74
C HIS A 177 25.07 -14.98 -21.72
N TYR A 178 26.26 -15.58 -21.90
CA TYR A 178 26.83 -16.48 -20.90
C TYR A 178 27.17 -15.77 -19.57
N GLY A 179 27.56 -14.51 -19.62
CA GLY A 179 27.84 -13.69 -18.45
C GLY A 179 28.99 -14.18 -17.58
N SER A 180 29.21 -13.47 -16.47
CA SER A 180 30.17 -13.91 -15.42
C SER A 180 29.51 -14.94 -14.51
N PRO A 181 30.21 -16.00 -14.04
CA PRO A 181 31.63 -16.27 -14.28
C PRO A 181 31.94 -17.06 -15.56
N LYS A 182 30.94 -17.57 -16.30
CA LYS A 182 31.14 -18.49 -17.44
C LYS A 182 32.07 -17.92 -18.52
N ALA A 183 31.93 -16.62 -18.83
CA ALA A 183 32.68 -15.95 -19.89
C ALA A 183 33.87 -15.08 -19.39
N ASP A 184 34.24 -15.13 -18.10
CA ASP A 184 35.33 -14.28 -17.55
C ASP A 184 36.67 -14.52 -18.24
N GLY A 185 36.95 -15.74 -18.67
CA GLY A 185 38.16 -16.08 -19.45
C GLY A 185 38.28 -15.35 -20.78
N SER A 186 37.18 -14.78 -21.31
CA SER A 186 37.15 -14.05 -22.58
C SER A 186 37.51 -12.58 -22.51
N LYS A 187 37.66 -12.00 -21.28
CA LYS A 187 37.92 -10.57 -21.06
C LYS A 187 39.12 -10.03 -21.82
N GLN A 188 40.24 -10.74 -21.80
CA GLN A 188 41.47 -10.31 -22.51
C GLN A 188 41.27 -10.31 -24.04
N ALA A 189 40.57 -11.31 -24.59
CA ALA A 189 40.27 -11.36 -26.03
C ALA A 189 39.30 -10.21 -26.41
N LEU A 190 38.31 -9.88 -25.57
CA LEU A 190 37.41 -8.76 -25.78
C LEU A 190 38.14 -7.41 -25.72
N LEU A 191 39.07 -7.21 -24.76
CA LEU A 191 39.90 -6.01 -24.68
C LEU A 191 40.84 -5.87 -25.89
N ALA A 192 41.39 -6.97 -26.41
CA ALA A 192 42.17 -6.96 -27.64
C ALA A 192 41.28 -6.61 -28.85
N ALA A 193 40.11 -7.25 -28.97
CA ALA A 193 39.14 -6.97 -30.02
C ALA A 193 38.66 -5.50 -30.01
N LEU A 194 38.50 -4.91 -28.83
CA LEU A 194 38.07 -3.52 -28.65
C LEU A 194 39.06 -2.52 -29.27
N LYS A 195 40.36 -2.79 -29.21
CA LYS A 195 41.39 -1.92 -29.80
C LYS A 195 41.34 -1.87 -31.32
N GLU A 196 40.90 -2.95 -31.94
CA GLU A 196 40.82 -3.10 -33.39
C GLU A 196 39.39 -2.92 -33.92
N ALA A 197 38.40 -2.71 -33.04
CA ALA A 197 37.01 -2.61 -33.40
C ALA A 197 36.71 -1.25 -34.05
N ASP A 198 35.88 -1.27 -35.09
CA ASP A 198 35.31 -0.08 -35.70
C ASP A 198 34.12 0.46 -34.88
N ASP A 199 33.54 1.58 -35.30
CA ASP A 199 32.43 2.22 -34.57
C ASP A 199 31.14 1.36 -34.55
N SER A 200 31.02 0.33 -35.39
CA SER A 200 29.86 -0.55 -35.42
C SER A 200 29.94 -1.63 -34.36
N ASP A 201 31.14 -2.17 -34.09
CA ASP A 201 31.34 -3.28 -33.14
C ASP A 201 31.65 -2.82 -31.73
N LYS A 202 32.29 -1.63 -31.60
CA LYS A 202 32.67 -1.05 -30.29
C LYS A 202 31.57 -1.05 -29.25
N PRO A 203 30.34 -0.57 -29.54
CA PRO A 203 29.30 -0.52 -28.52
C PRO A 203 28.97 -1.90 -27.95
N GLN A 204 28.91 -2.94 -28.77
CA GLN A 204 28.60 -4.28 -28.37
C GLN A 204 29.71 -4.91 -27.53
N ILE A 205 30.98 -4.73 -27.91
CA ILE A 205 32.15 -5.23 -27.18
C ILE A 205 32.23 -4.53 -25.82
N VAL A 206 32.09 -3.21 -25.79
CA VAL A 206 32.07 -2.40 -24.56
C VAL A 206 30.99 -2.89 -23.63
N TRP A 207 29.75 -3.08 -24.14
CA TRP A 207 28.66 -3.60 -23.35
C TRP A 207 28.95 -4.97 -22.77
N THR A 208 29.54 -5.86 -23.55
CA THR A 208 29.92 -7.21 -23.09
C THR A 208 30.92 -7.13 -21.93
N LEU A 209 31.94 -6.29 -22.05
CA LEU A 209 32.92 -6.07 -20.97
C LEU A 209 32.27 -5.48 -19.71
N ILE A 210 31.28 -4.57 -19.88
CA ILE A 210 30.46 -4.08 -18.78
C ILE A 210 29.69 -5.24 -18.11
N ALA A 211 29.07 -6.09 -18.91
CA ALA A 211 28.30 -7.26 -18.41
C ALA A 211 29.19 -8.27 -17.67
N LEU A 212 30.44 -8.38 -18.09
CA LEU A 212 31.47 -9.20 -17.43
C LEU A 212 32.19 -8.49 -16.28
N LYS A 213 31.81 -7.28 -15.91
CA LYS A 213 32.39 -6.47 -14.83
C LYS A 213 33.90 -6.23 -15.00
N GLU A 214 34.33 -5.81 -16.21
CA GLU A 214 35.73 -5.49 -16.50
C GLU A 214 36.01 -4.00 -16.30
N PRO A 215 36.71 -3.57 -15.22
CA PRO A 215 36.90 -2.15 -14.91
C PRO A 215 37.70 -1.39 -15.97
N ALA A 216 38.62 -2.06 -16.69
CA ALA A 216 39.49 -1.45 -17.70
C ALA A 216 38.69 -0.81 -18.84
N VAL A 217 37.43 -1.22 -19.07
CA VAL A 217 36.54 -0.69 -20.13
C VAL A 217 35.88 0.65 -19.75
N PHE A 218 36.00 1.15 -18.52
CA PHE A 218 35.23 2.30 -18.04
C PHE A 218 35.35 3.54 -18.93
N LYS A 219 36.56 3.87 -19.37
CA LYS A 219 36.79 5.02 -20.26
C LYS A 219 36.07 4.87 -21.58
N ASP A 220 36.21 3.72 -22.24
CA ASP A 220 35.54 3.41 -23.50
C ASP A 220 34.02 3.39 -23.33
N ALA A 221 33.52 2.84 -22.20
CA ALA A 221 32.11 2.84 -21.86
C ALA A 221 31.55 4.27 -21.79
N MET A 222 32.25 5.18 -21.13
CA MET A 222 31.82 6.58 -21.05
C MET A 222 31.88 7.27 -22.40
N ASP A 223 32.87 6.95 -23.26
CA ASP A 223 32.94 7.50 -24.63
C ASP A 223 31.79 7.00 -25.51
N GLN A 224 31.45 5.72 -25.44
CA GLN A 224 30.29 5.16 -26.15
C GLN A 224 28.96 5.70 -25.61
N TYR A 225 28.88 5.96 -24.31
CA TYR A 225 27.71 6.55 -23.69
C TYR A 225 27.49 8.00 -24.17
N ARG A 226 28.55 8.84 -24.23
CA ARG A 226 28.50 10.20 -24.78
C ARG A 226 27.97 10.24 -26.21
N LYS A 227 28.34 9.24 -27.01
CA LYS A 227 27.88 9.08 -28.39
C LYS A 227 26.45 8.55 -28.51
N GLY A 228 25.82 8.16 -27.42
CA GLY A 228 24.48 7.57 -27.40
C GLY A 228 24.41 6.15 -27.98
N PHE A 229 25.54 5.47 -28.13
CA PHE A 229 25.58 4.15 -28.77
C PHE A 229 25.23 3.01 -27.82
N LEU A 230 25.50 3.13 -26.52
CA LEU A 230 25.18 2.08 -25.55
C LEU A 230 23.67 1.85 -25.42
N SER A 231 22.83 2.87 -25.58
CA SER A 231 21.39 2.73 -25.56
C SER A 231 20.80 1.95 -26.73
N LYS A 232 21.59 1.72 -27.78
CA LYS A 232 21.20 0.98 -28.98
C LYS A 232 21.69 -0.47 -28.99
N VAL A 233 22.48 -0.86 -27.99
CA VAL A 233 22.99 -2.24 -27.89
C VAL A 233 21.88 -3.22 -27.59
N GLU A 234 21.82 -4.29 -28.35
CA GLU A 234 20.78 -5.30 -28.20
C GLU A 234 21.30 -6.57 -27.48
N ARG A 235 20.40 -7.22 -26.74
CA ARG A 235 20.65 -8.54 -26.16
C ARG A 235 20.44 -9.63 -27.18
N LEU A 236 21.11 -10.76 -26.99
CA LEU A 236 20.77 -11.98 -27.71
C LEU A 236 19.31 -12.34 -27.41
N GLY A 237 18.48 -12.48 -28.45
CA GLY A 237 17.03 -12.67 -28.31
C GLY A 237 16.18 -11.40 -28.39
N GLY A 238 16.80 -10.23 -28.56
CA GLY A 238 16.15 -8.93 -28.73
C GLY A 238 16.02 -8.11 -27.45
N GLY A 239 15.66 -6.84 -27.63
CA GLY A 239 15.50 -5.85 -26.56
C GLY A 239 16.81 -5.12 -26.20
N VAL A 240 16.66 -3.91 -25.63
CA VAL A 240 17.79 -3.06 -25.24
C VAL A 240 18.56 -3.71 -24.09
N ALA A 241 19.88 -3.79 -24.26
CA ALA A 241 20.77 -4.41 -23.28
C ALA A 241 21.19 -3.45 -22.15
N PHE A 242 21.23 -2.15 -22.45
CA PHE A 242 21.86 -1.17 -21.58
C PHE A 242 21.12 -1.00 -20.24
N ASP A 243 21.88 -1.12 -19.16
CA ASP A 243 21.44 -0.87 -17.79
C ASP A 243 22.51 -0.04 -17.08
N PRO A 244 22.19 1.22 -16.67
CA PRO A 244 23.14 2.09 -15.98
C PRO A 244 23.69 1.50 -14.68
N GLU A 245 22.95 0.63 -14.00
CA GLU A 245 23.41 -0.01 -12.76
C GLU A 245 24.64 -0.90 -12.97
N LYS A 246 24.77 -1.49 -14.17
CA LYS A 246 25.95 -2.30 -14.49
C LYS A 246 27.21 -1.45 -14.65
N LEU A 247 27.09 -0.20 -15.13
CA LEU A 247 28.20 0.73 -15.14
C LEU A 247 28.71 1.03 -13.73
N ALA A 248 27.81 1.21 -12.79
CA ALA A 248 28.16 1.45 -11.38
C ALA A 248 28.89 0.26 -10.70
N GLN A 249 28.82 -0.92 -11.32
CA GLN A 249 29.55 -2.11 -10.83
C GLN A 249 30.99 -2.18 -11.33
N LEU A 250 31.38 -1.34 -12.31
CA LEU A 250 32.74 -1.33 -12.87
C LEU A 250 33.74 -0.61 -11.97
N VAL A 251 33.35 0.53 -11.44
CA VAL A 251 34.23 1.41 -10.66
C VAL A 251 33.44 2.03 -9.50
N PRO A 252 34.11 2.49 -8.43
CA PRO A 252 33.46 3.21 -7.34
C PRO A 252 32.70 4.44 -7.84
N LEU A 253 31.61 4.81 -7.14
CA LEU A 253 30.77 5.96 -7.52
C LEU A 253 31.52 7.31 -7.48
N GLU A 254 32.63 7.40 -6.75
CA GLU A 254 33.55 8.54 -6.75
C GLU A 254 34.13 8.83 -8.13
N GLU A 255 34.32 7.82 -8.97
CA GLU A 255 34.77 8.03 -10.37
C GLU A 255 33.65 8.67 -11.22
N PHE A 256 32.40 8.30 -10.99
CA PHE A 256 31.25 8.97 -11.63
C PHE A 256 31.09 10.41 -11.11
N GLN A 257 31.30 10.65 -9.82
CA GLN A 257 31.23 11.99 -9.24
C GLN A 257 32.16 12.98 -10.00
N LYS A 258 33.35 12.56 -10.41
CA LYS A 258 34.28 13.38 -11.20
C LYS A 258 33.69 13.83 -12.55
N LEU A 259 32.68 13.11 -13.04
CA LEU A 259 31.99 13.41 -14.30
C LEU A 259 30.76 14.33 -14.13
N ALA A 260 30.51 14.85 -12.92
CA ALA A 260 29.36 15.74 -12.66
C ALA A 260 29.42 17.06 -13.47
N SER A 261 30.57 17.44 -13.99
CA SER A 261 30.76 18.61 -14.86
C SER A 261 31.08 18.23 -16.33
N ASP A 262 30.77 17.00 -16.73
CA ASP A 262 31.03 16.54 -18.10
C ASP A 262 30.30 17.41 -19.11
N PRO A 263 30.91 17.72 -20.29
CA PRO A 263 30.26 18.51 -21.34
C PRO A 263 28.92 17.91 -21.79
N SER A 264 28.80 16.58 -21.82
CA SER A 264 27.59 15.86 -22.25
C SER A 264 26.53 15.87 -21.16
N PRO A 265 25.31 16.38 -21.42
CA PRO A 265 24.21 16.31 -20.46
C PRO A 265 23.81 14.86 -20.13
N SER A 266 23.89 13.95 -21.11
CA SER A 266 23.59 12.53 -20.86
C SER A 266 24.52 11.90 -19.80
N VAL A 267 25.81 12.26 -19.81
CA VAL A 267 26.76 11.80 -18.79
C VAL A 267 26.44 12.40 -17.43
N ARG A 268 26.14 13.71 -17.38
CA ARG A 268 25.73 14.35 -16.11
C ARG A 268 24.42 13.78 -15.58
N GLN A 269 23.46 13.44 -16.46
CA GLN A 269 22.23 12.74 -16.09
C GLN A 269 22.53 11.35 -15.52
N LEU A 270 23.43 10.58 -16.16
CA LEU A 270 23.87 9.28 -15.64
C LEU A 270 24.45 9.43 -14.23
N VAL A 271 25.32 10.42 -14.01
CA VAL A 271 25.89 10.70 -12.67
C VAL A 271 24.77 11.00 -11.68
N ALA A 272 23.84 11.90 -12.01
CA ALA A 272 22.71 12.23 -11.16
C ALA A 272 21.87 11.00 -10.82
N THR A 273 21.59 10.14 -11.81
CA THR A 273 20.81 8.91 -11.62
C THR A 273 21.51 7.93 -10.67
N LEU A 274 22.82 7.68 -10.88
CA LEU A 274 23.57 6.74 -10.05
C LEU A 274 23.70 7.22 -8.61
N LEU A 275 24.05 8.50 -8.40
CA LEU A 275 24.16 9.09 -7.08
C LEU A 275 22.80 9.17 -6.36
N SER A 276 21.71 9.42 -7.11
CA SER A 276 20.35 9.43 -6.58
C SER A 276 19.84 8.06 -6.16
N ARG A 277 20.34 6.99 -6.80
CA ARG A 277 20.01 5.61 -6.43
C ARG A 277 20.77 5.15 -5.19
N ASP A 278 22.04 5.49 -5.07
CA ASP A 278 22.83 5.23 -3.87
C ASP A 278 22.31 6.02 -2.66
N ALA A 279 21.79 7.25 -2.91
CA ALA A 279 21.21 8.13 -1.92
C ALA A 279 22.08 8.36 -0.66
N ASN A 280 23.40 8.26 -0.78
CA ASN A 280 24.31 8.48 0.31
C ASN A 280 24.49 9.98 0.59
N PRO A 281 24.44 10.45 1.84
CA PRO A 281 24.64 11.86 2.19
C PRO A 281 25.93 12.49 1.69
N LYS A 282 26.99 11.71 1.47
CA LYS A 282 28.24 12.20 0.88
C LYS A 282 28.07 12.83 -0.51
N TRP A 283 26.99 12.50 -1.22
CA TRP A 283 26.68 13.03 -2.55
C TRP A 283 25.90 14.34 -2.57
N THR A 284 25.45 14.83 -1.38
CA THR A 284 24.59 16.04 -1.27
C THR A 284 25.12 17.22 -2.06
N GLN A 285 26.39 17.57 -1.91
CA GLN A 285 26.99 18.74 -2.58
C GLN A 285 27.06 18.57 -4.11
N THR A 286 27.38 17.38 -4.58
CA THR A 286 27.38 17.07 -6.01
C THR A 286 25.97 17.15 -6.61
N LEU A 287 24.98 16.61 -5.93
CA LEU A 287 23.59 16.69 -6.36
C LEU A 287 23.05 18.13 -6.32
N ILE A 288 23.43 18.94 -5.32
CA ILE A 288 23.10 20.39 -5.28
C ILE A 288 23.67 21.11 -6.50
N GLN A 289 24.89 20.79 -6.93
CA GLN A 289 25.46 21.33 -8.15
C GLN A 289 24.65 20.92 -9.38
N LEU A 290 24.28 19.64 -9.49
CA LEU A 290 23.51 19.10 -10.60
C LEU A 290 22.05 19.59 -10.65
N VAL A 291 21.43 19.95 -9.51
CA VAL A 291 20.10 20.61 -9.50
C VAL A 291 20.10 21.92 -10.29
N LYS A 292 21.22 22.63 -10.31
CA LYS A 292 21.41 23.89 -11.03
C LYS A 292 21.85 23.70 -12.50
N ASP A 293 21.83 22.47 -12.99
CA ASP A 293 22.25 22.17 -14.35
C ASP A 293 21.34 22.87 -15.37
N LYS A 294 21.95 23.29 -16.48
CA LYS A 294 21.22 23.87 -17.60
C LYS A 294 20.31 22.88 -18.32
N ASP A 295 20.61 21.60 -18.20
CA ASP A 295 19.79 20.50 -18.70
C ASP A 295 18.77 20.08 -17.62
N VAL A 296 17.55 20.13 -18.04
CA VAL A 296 16.38 19.91 -17.20
C VAL A 296 16.32 18.51 -16.58
N GLU A 297 16.65 17.48 -17.36
CA GLU A 297 16.61 16.10 -16.91
C GLU A 297 17.69 15.81 -15.85
N VAL A 298 18.85 16.46 -16.00
CA VAL A 298 19.93 16.40 -15.00
C VAL A 298 19.45 16.96 -13.65
N GLY A 299 18.82 18.15 -13.70
CA GLY A 299 18.29 18.79 -12.50
C GLY A 299 17.18 17.97 -11.80
N ARG A 300 16.31 17.35 -12.58
CA ARG A 300 15.23 16.48 -12.07
C ARG A 300 15.76 15.25 -11.36
N GLU A 301 16.71 14.55 -11.96
CA GLU A 301 17.34 13.38 -11.37
C GLU A 301 18.09 13.73 -10.08
N ALA A 302 18.82 14.84 -10.10
CA ALA A 302 19.54 15.31 -8.91
C ALA A 302 18.58 15.70 -7.78
N ALA A 303 17.46 16.37 -8.09
CA ALA A 303 16.43 16.70 -7.10
C ALA A 303 15.83 15.45 -6.46
N THR A 304 15.56 14.41 -7.26
CA THR A 304 15.08 13.12 -6.76
C THR A 304 16.06 12.51 -5.74
N GLY A 305 17.36 12.58 -6.02
CA GLY A 305 18.42 12.13 -5.10
C GLY A 305 18.45 12.93 -3.79
N LEU A 306 18.36 14.24 -3.88
CA LEU A 306 18.31 15.11 -2.71
C LEU A 306 17.07 14.84 -1.84
N GLY A 307 15.92 14.57 -2.47
CA GLY A 307 14.71 14.12 -1.77
C GLY A 307 14.92 12.85 -0.97
N LYS A 308 15.62 11.84 -1.54
CA LYS A 308 15.91 10.57 -0.86
C LYS A 308 16.92 10.74 0.28
N ILE A 309 17.93 11.57 0.11
CA ILE A 309 18.95 11.85 1.13
C ILE A 309 18.35 12.63 2.30
N GLY A 310 17.52 13.63 1.99
CA GLY A 310 16.84 14.46 3.01
C GLY A 310 17.79 15.36 3.79
N ASP A 311 18.82 15.89 3.16
CA ASP A 311 19.77 16.82 3.77
C ASP A 311 19.19 18.26 3.70
N GLU A 312 19.11 18.91 4.86
CA GLU A 312 18.58 20.27 5.02
C GLU A 312 19.35 21.32 4.18
N THR A 313 20.60 21.07 3.83
CA THR A 313 21.38 21.98 2.99
C THR A 313 20.84 22.06 1.56
N ALA A 314 20.04 21.09 1.12
CA ALA A 314 19.39 21.11 -0.17
C ALA A 314 18.17 22.05 -0.25
N ARG A 315 17.65 22.53 0.91
CA ARG A 315 16.43 23.35 0.97
C ARG A 315 16.52 24.60 0.09
N ALA A 316 17.53 25.41 0.27
CA ALA A 316 17.67 26.67 -0.47
C ALA A 316 17.89 26.46 -1.98
N PRO A 317 18.76 25.55 -2.45
CA PRO A 317 18.87 25.19 -3.87
C PRO A 317 17.56 24.71 -4.50
N LEU A 318 16.81 23.86 -3.83
CA LEU A 318 15.52 23.38 -4.32
C LEU A 318 14.47 24.48 -4.43
N LEU A 319 14.41 25.39 -3.44
CA LEU A 319 13.51 26.56 -3.49
C LEU A 319 13.89 27.55 -4.59
N GLU A 320 15.17 27.74 -4.84
CA GLU A 320 15.66 28.56 -5.95
C GLU A 320 15.25 27.97 -7.31
N ALA A 321 15.36 26.65 -7.46
CA ALA A 321 14.98 25.94 -8.68
C ALA A 321 13.45 25.97 -8.98
N LEU A 322 12.62 26.29 -8.00
CA LEU A 322 11.18 26.51 -8.19
C LEU A 322 10.83 27.84 -8.86
N ARG A 323 11.77 28.78 -8.95
CA ARG A 323 11.54 30.08 -9.59
C ARG A 323 11.67 29.93 -11.11
N PRO A 324 10.71 30.47 -11.87
CA PRO A 324 10.81 30.42 -13.32
C PRO A 324 12.05 31.21 -13.79
N PRO A 325 12.80 30.68 -14.77
CA PRO A 325 13.86 31.44 -15.40
C PRO A 325 13.34 32.75 -16.00
N ALA A 326 14.22 33.77 -16.14
CA ALA A 326 13.85 35.04 -16.74
C ALA A 326 13.30 34.82 -18.16
N GLY A 327 12.11 35.35 -18.43
CA GLY A 327 11.44 35.27 -19.74
C GLY A 327 10.60 33.99 -19.94
N VAL A 328 10.58 33.06 -19.00
CA VAL A 328 9.73 31.86 -19.04
C VAL A 328 8.37 32.15 -18.44
N ASP A 329 7.30 31.91 -19.20
CA ASP A 329 5.93 31.93 -18.68
C ASP A 329 5.65 30.62 -17.93
N ALA A 330 5.71 30.67 -16.61
CA ALA A 330 5.51 29.53 -15.72
C ALA A 330 4.17 28.79 -15.94
N GLN A 331 3.16 29.45 -16.53
CA GLN A 331 1.86 28.84 -16.78
C GLN A 331 1.78 28.12 -18.12
N LYS A 332 2.57 28.50 -19.09
CA LYS A 332 2.53 27.96 -20.46
C LYS A 332 3.63 26.95 -20.73
N ASP A 333 4.77 27.09 -20.05
CA ASP A 333 5.93 26.23 -20.28
C ASP A 333 5.72 24.87 -19.59
N GLN A 334 5.55 23.83 -20.40
CA GLN A 334 5.30 22.48 -19.91
C GLN A 334 6.54 21.88 -19.22
N ALA A 335 7.72 22.15 -19.74
CA ALA A 335 8.97 21.66 -19.14
C ALA A 335 9.19 22.28 -17.75
N PHE A 336 8.91 23.58 -17.60
CA PHE A 336 8.97 24.22 -16.28
C PHE A 336 7.98 23.62 -15.29
N LYS A 337 6.73 23.32 -15.71
CA LYS A 337 5.72 22.70 -14.83
C LYS A 337 6.17 21.33 -14.33
N GLU A 338 6.68 20.49 -15.23
CA GLU A 338 7.16 19.15 -14.89
C GLU A 338 8.35 19.21 -13.94
N ASN A 339 9.29 20.12 -14.18
CA ASN A 339 10.42 20.34 -13.27
C ASN A 339 9.98 20.83 -11.91
N ARG A 340 9.11 21.85 -11.89
CA ARG A 340 8.56 22.38 -10.64
C ARG A 340 7.95 21.29 -9.78
N GLN A 341 7.23 20.36 -10.40
CA GLN A 341 6.68 19.23 -9.68
C GLN A 341 7.77 18.37 -9.04
N LYS A 342 8.84 18.05 -9.76
CA LYS A 342 9.95 17.24 -9.24
C LYS A 342 10.69 17.93 -8.11
N PHE A 343 10.89 19.21 -8.19
CA PHE A 343 11.50 19.99 -7.11
C PHE A 343 10.60 20.07 -5.87
N LEU A 344 9.28 20.19 -6.05
CA LEU A 344 8.31 20.09 -4.93
C LEU A 344 8.31 18.70 -4.30
N GLU A 345 8.36 17.64 -5.11
CA GLU A 345 8.49 16.26 -4.62
C GLU A 345 9.79 16.08 -3.82
N ALA A 346 10.90 16.62 -4.29
CA ALA A 346 12.18 16.58 -3.57
C ALA A 346 12.13 17.36 -2.25
N LEU A 347 11.48 18.51 -2.21
CA LEU A 347 11.24 19.25 -0.96
C LEU A 347 10.37 18.45 -0.01
N ARG A 348 9.28 17.86 -0.50
CA ARG A 348 8.38 17.02 0.29
C ARG A 348 9.14 15.83 0.90
N ASP A 349 9.86 15.10 0.08
CA ASP A 349 10.46 13.81 0.44
C ASP A 349 11.75 13.98 1.25
N GLY A 350 12.49 15.07 1.06
CA GLY A 350 13.79 15.32 1.68
C GLY A 350 13.76 16.30 2.85
N ILE A 351 13.04 17.41 2.70
CA ILE A 351 12.99 18.48 3.69
C ILE A 351 11.72 18.40 4.55
N GLY A 352 10.64 17.88 3.97
CA GLY A 352 9.36 17.74 4.64
C GLY A 352 8.43 18.94 4.48
N GLY A 353 7.41 18.98 5.33
CA GLY A 353 6.36 19.96 5.23
C GLY A 353 6.81 21.42 5.38
N GLU A 354 7.86 21.68 6.15
CA GLU A 354 8.42 23.05 6.28
C GLU A 354 8.95 23.58 4.95
N GLY A 355 9.64 22.74 4.16
CA GLY A 355 10.10 23.11 2.81
C GLY A 355 8.95 23.44 1.87
N LEU A 356 7.85 22.70 1.97
CA LEU A 356 6.64 22.96 1.19
C LEU A 356 5.94 24.26 1.61
N VAL A 357 5.91 24.60 2.91
CA VAL A 357 5.34 25.90 3.36
C VAL A 357 6.16 27.08 2.84
N LEU A 358 7.49 26.96 2.80
CA LEU A 358 8.32 27.98 2.17
C LEU A 358 8.03 28.12 0.67
N ALA A 359 7.75 27.00 -0.03
CA ALA A 359 7.31 27.05 -1.41
C ALA A 359 5.92 27.72 -1.53
N LEU A 360 5.02 27.47 -0.58
CA LEU A 360 3.70 28.11 -0.50
C LEU A 360 3.81 29.64 -0.28
N GLU A 361 4.79 30.12 0.48
CA GLU A 361 5.05 31.55 0.68
C GLU A 361 5.38 32.27 -0.64
N SER A 362 5.89 31.57 -1.65
CA SER A 362 6.21 32.12 -2.95
C SER A 362 5.02 32.27 -3.90
N VAL A 363 3.87 31.67 -3.54
CA VAL A 363 2.61 31.75 -4.30
C VAL A 363 1.75 32.88 -3.72
N LYS A 364 0.91 33.51 -4.55
CA LYS A 364 -0.07 34.50 -4.08
C LYS A 364 -1.01 33.86 -3.05
N PRO A 365 -1.33 34.52 -1.93
CA PRO A 365 -2.21 33.95 -0.89
C PRO A 365 -3.65 33.73 -1.39
N ASP A 366 -4.14 34.57 -2.30
CA ASP A 366 -5.41 34.43 -2.99
C ASP A 366 -5.14 34.52 -4.51
N PRO A 367 -4.69 33.43 -5.11
CA PRO A 367 -4.43 33.40 -6.54
C PRO A 367 -5.74 33.51 -7.33
N PRO A 368 -5.73 34.06 -8.55
CA PRO A 368 -6.86 33.93 -9.44
C PRO A 368 -7.14 32.46 -9.74
N GLU A 369 -8.37 32.12 -10.10
CA GLU A 369 -8.81 30.72 -10.29
C GLU A 369 -7.89 29.91 -11.21
N THR A 370 -7.34 30.54 -12.22
CA THR A 370 -6.36 29.94 -13.16
C THR A 370 -5.05 29.51 -12.49
N GLU A 371 -4.71 30.03 -11.32
CA GLU A 371 -3.50 29.72 -10.55
C GLU A 371 -3.76 28.85 -9.31
N TRP A 372 -5.02 28.53 -9.00
CA TRP A 372 -5.40 27.75 -7.80
C TRP A 372 -4.70 26.41 -7.70
N PHE A 373 -4.44 25.77 -8.84
CA PHE A 373 -3.80 24.47 -8.86
C PHE A 373 -2.43 24.46 -8.18
N GLN A 374 -1.69 25.58 -8.20
CA GLN A 374 -0.36 25.66 -7.57
C GLN A 374 -0.45 25.63 -6.05
N THR A 375 -1.35 26.43 -5.47
CA THR A 375 -1.58 26.45 -4.02
C THR A 375 -2.14 25.12 -3.55
N LYS A 376 -3.13 24.57 -4.29
CA LYS A 376 -3.72 23.28 -3.97
C LYS A 376 -2.68 22.16 -4.03
N GLN A 377 -1.87 22.10 -5.07
CA GLN A 377 -0.81 21.10 -5.23
C GLN A 377 0.14 21.08 -4.03
N ILE A 378 0.59 22.26 -3.58
CA ILE A 378 1.50 22.36 -2.43
C ILE A 378 0.79 21.89 -1.15
N LEU A 379 -0.46 22.33 -0.92
CA LEU A 379 -1.24 21.90 0.23
C LEU A 379 -1.54 20.39 0.21
N ASP A 380 -1.81 19.80 -0.96
CA ASP A 380 -1.98 18.35 -1.09
C ASP A 380 -0.68 17.60 -0.78
N MET A 381 0.47 18.10 -1.22
CA MET A 381 1.77 17.54 -0.85
C MET A 381 2.07 17.65 0.65
N ILE A 382 1.66 18.74 1.31
CA ILE A 382 1.74 18.88 2.77
C ILE A 382 0.87 17.83 3.45
N LYS A 383 -0.33 17.54 2.92
CA LYS A 383 -1.19 16.44 3.37
C LYS A 383 -0.47 15.10 3.26
N ASP A 384 0.06 14.79 2.08
CA ASP A 384 0.67 13.50 1.78
C ASP A 384 1.86 13.19 2.68
N ILE A 385 2.64 14.22 3.04
CA ILE A 385 3.78 14.03 3.92
C ILE A 385 3.38 14.00 5.40
N ALA A 386 2.35 14.75 5.81
CA ALA A 386 1.85 14.85 7.18
C ALA A 386 2.97 15.04 8.24
N ASP A 387 3.89 15.93 7.97
CA ASP A 387 5.05 16.22 8.83
C ASP A 387 4.65 17.09 10.04
N PRO A 388 4.77 16.60 11.28
CA PRO A 388 4.39 17.37 12.47
C PRO A 388 5.13 18.71 12.62
N ARG A 389 6.32 18.87 12.04
CA ARG A 389 7.10 20.12 12.08
C ARG A 389 6.45 21.24 11.27
N THR A 390 5.59 20.89 10.32
CA THR A 390 4.91 21.85 9.42
C THR A 390 4.00 22.81 10.18
N GLY A 391 3.47 22.44 11.35
CA GLY A 391 2.43 23.19 12.07
C GLY A 391 2.79 24.66 12.32
N ASN A 392 3.98 24.92 12.87
CA ASN A 392 4.40 26.30 13.18
C ASN A 392 4.57 27.15 11.91
N ALA A 393 5.16 26.57 10.86
CA ALA A 393 5.36 27.28 9.60
C ALA A 393 4.01 27.61 8.94
N LEU A 394 3.06 26.66 8.95
CA LEU A 394 1.75 26.83 8.33
C LEU A 394 0.88 27.85 9.08
N VAL A 395 0.91 27.84 10.42
CA VAL A 395 0.23 28.88 11.22
C VAL A 395 0.81 30.26 10.93
N LYS A 396 2.14 30.39 10.88
CA LYS A 396 2.80 31.65 10.51
C LYS A 396 2.37 32.13 9.12
N TRP A 397 2.28 31.22 8.15
CA TRP A 397 1.78 31.56 6.81
C TRP A 397 0.34 32.08 6.86
N LEU A 398 -0.57 31.42 7.59
CA LEU A 398 -1.96 31.81 7.77
C LEU A 398 -2.08 33.23 8.40
N GLU A 399 -1.28 33.50 9.43
CA GLU A 399 -1.29 34.79 10.15
C GLU A 399 -0.69 35.93 9.33
N THR A 400 0.37 35.68 8.58
CA THR A 400 1.08 36.70 7.81
C THR A 400 0.43 37.00 6.47
N LYS A 401 -0.02 35.99 5.76
CA LYS A 401 -0.61 36.13 4.41
C LYS A 401 -2.11 36.33 4.44
N LYS A 402 -2.79 35.89 5.50
CA LYS A 402 -4.25 36.02 5.69
C LYS A 402 -5.05 35.66 4.44
N PRO A 403 -4.87 34.43 3.90
CA PRO A 403 -5.57 33.99 2.69
C PRO A 403 -7.09 33.97 2.91
N SER A 404 -7.87 33.83 1.84
CA SER A 404 -9.35 33.70 1.93
C SER A 404 -9.76 32.51 2.80
N VAL A 405 -11.01 32.50 3.26
CA VAL A 405 -11.59 31.47 4.13
C VAL A 405 -11.45 30.06 3.49
N HIS A 406 -11.50 29.98 2.15
CA HIS A 406 -11.25 28.74 1.44
C HIS A 406 -9.85 28.18 1.75
N TRP A 407 -8.80 28.95 1.52
CA TRP A 407 -7.42 28.53 1.75
C TRP A 407 -7.08 28.39 3.22
N GLN A 408 -7.71 29.22 4.09
CA GLN A 408 -7.61 29.05 5.54
C GLN A 408 -8.16 27.67 5.97
N GLY A 409 -9.31 27.26 5.42
CA GLY A 409 -9.90 25.96 5.70
C GLY A 409 -9.05 24.79 5.18
N GLU A 410 -8.47 24.92 3.98
CA GLU A 410 -7.53 23.91 3.45
C GLU A 410 -6.28 23.80 4.34
N ALA A 411 -5.66 24.88 4.71
CA ALA A 411 -4.50 24.88 5.60
C ALA A 411 -4.87 24.40 7.02
N GLY A 412 -6.06 24.76 7.52
CA GLY A 412 -6.61 24.25 8.78
C GLY A 412 -6.78 22.73 8.77
N THR A 413 -7.22 22.17 7.62
CA THR A 413 -7.27 20.72 7.43
C THR A 413 -5.87 20.10 7.54
N ARG A 414 -4.84 20.71 6.92
CA ARG A 414 -3.45 20.22 7.00
C ARG A 414 -2.90 20.27 8.42
N LEU A 415 -3.24 21.32 9.20
CA LEU A 415 -2.91 21.38 10.63
C LEU A 415 -3.57 20.24 11.40
N ALA A 416 -4.84 19.97 11.14
CA ALA A 416 -5.54 18.89 11.83
C ALA A 416 -4.98 17.49 11.45
N GLU A 417 -4.57 17.28 10.20
CA GLU A 417 -3.95 16.03 9.74
C GLU A 417 -2.63 15.68 10.45
N ILE A 418 -1.93 16.68 10.97
CA ILE A 418 -0.74 16.46 11.81
C ILE A 418 -1.06 16.52 13.31
N GLY A 419 -2.32 16.61 13.68
CA GLY A 419 -2.77 16.70 15.08
C GLY A 419 -2.57 18.06 15.73
N ASP A 420 -2.40 19.14 14.96
CA ASP A 420 -2.24 20.49 15.51
C ASP A 420 -3.59 21.13 15.80
N ILE A 421 -3.87 21.34 17.09
CA ILE A 421 -5.16 21.88 17.57
C ILE A 421 -5.50 23.24 16.99
N ARG A 422 -4.51 24.06 16.60
CA ARG A 422 -4.71 25.40 16.03
C ARG A 422 -5.51 25.37 14.73
N GLY A 423 -5.55 24.21 14.06
CA GLY A 423 -6.40 23.97 12.90
C GLY A 423 -7.89 24.10 13.18
N ALA A 424 -8.32 23.82 14.42
CA ALA A 424 -9.75 23.82 14.80
C ALA A 424 -10.45 25.16 14.55
N LYS A 425 -9.77 26.27 14.79
CA LYS A 425 -10.30 27.62 14.53
C LYS A 425 -10.69 27.79 13.05
N TYR A 426 -9.79 27.48 12.15
CA TYR A 426 -10.00 27.65 10.70
C TYR A 426 -11.05 26.67 10.15
N LEU A 427 -11.09 25.46 10.72
CA LEU A 427 -12.11 24.48 10.38
C LEU A 427 -13.50 24.90 10.88
N GLY A 428 -13.60 25.44 12.10
CA GLY A 428 -14.85 25.98 12.66
C GLY A 428 -15.42 27.12 11.82
N GLU A 429 -14.57 28.04 11.35
CA GLU A 429 -14.96 29.10 10.43
C GLU A 429 -15.43 28.54 9.08
N ARG A 430 -14.73 27.54 8.54
CA ARG A 430 -15.12 26.88 7.30
C ARG A 430 -16.49 26.21 7.38
N MET A 431 -16.89 25.66 8.54
CA MET A 431 -18.20 25.05 8.74
C MET A 431 -19.36 26.02 8.53
N ARG A 432 -19.14 27.32 8.78
CA ARG A 432 -20.13 28.38 8.57
C ARG A 432 -20.18 28.88 7.13
N PHE A 433 -19.18 28.55 6.34
CA PHE A 433 -19.01 29.08 5.00
C PHE A 433 -19.77 28.26 3.98
N ASN A 434 -20.72 28.91 3.29
CA ASN A 434 -21.40 28.29 2.15
C ASN A 434 -20.59 28.58 0.87
N PRO A 435 -20.00 27.57 0.21
CA PRO A 435 -19.25 27.78 -1.03
C PRO A 435 -20.06 28.46 -2.13
N GLY A 436 -21.39 28.26 -2.17
CA GLY A 436 -22.31 28.92 -3.13
C GLY A 436 -22.34 30.44 -3.03
N ASP A 437 -21.99 31.01 -1.87
CA ASP A 437 -21.98 32.48 -1.68
C ASP A 437 -20.75 33.16 -2.31
N VAL A 438 -19.67 32.41 -2.53
CA VAL A 438 -18.39 32.91 -3.10
C VAL A 438 -18.20 32.51 -4.55
N TYR A 439 -18.62 31.30 -4.87
CA TYR A 439 -18.46 30.77 -6.23
C TYR A 439 -19.75 30.92 -7.00
N LYS A 440 -20.02 32.10 -7.51
CA LYS A 440 -21.17 32.39 -8.43
C LYS A 440 -21.02 31.69 -9.79
N GLN A 441 -20.20 30.68 -9.91
CA GLN A 441 -19.94 30.02 -11.17
C GLN A 441 -20.86 28.84 -11.39
N GLU A 442 -21.47 28.81 -12.56
CA GLU A 442 -22.42 27.84 -13.11
C GLU A 442 -21.91 26.39 -13.19
N ASN A 443 -20.67 26.12 -12.80
CA ASN A 443 -20.02 24.81 -12.90
C ASN A 443 -19.82 24.07 -11.57
N PHE A 444 -20.27 24.62 -10.44
CA PHE A 444 -20.31 23.89 -9.19
C PHE A 444 -21.65 23.15 -9.07
N TRP A 445 -21.58 21.84 -9.05
CA TRP A 445 -22.72 20.94 -8.99
C TRP A 445 -23.64 21.29 -7.83
N GLN A 446 -24.87 21.71 -8.14
CA GLN A 446 -25.94 21.87 -7.15
C GLN A 446 -26.38 20.49 -6.68
N ALA A 447 -26.80 20.37 -5.41
CA ALA A 447 -27.44 19.17 -4.91
C ALA A 447 -28.66 18.86 -5.75
N ASP A 448 -28.80 17.63 -6.21
CA ASP A 448 -30.05 17.19 -6.80
C ASP A 448 -31.13 17.09 -5.72
N GLU A 449 -32.37 17.12 -6.11
CA GLU A 449 -33.54 17.03 -5.23
C GLU A 449 -33.58 15.73 -4.41
N GLY A 450 -32.67 14.78 -4.65
CA GLY A 450 -32.53 13.49 -3.99
C GLY A 450 -31.60 13.49 -2.76
N GLY A 451 -30.98 14.63 -2.41
CA GLY A 451 -30.19 14.77 -1.20
C GLY A 451 -28.78 14.17 -1.27
N HIS A 452 -28.26 13.86 -2.45
CA HIS A 452 -26.89 13.43 -2.63
C HIS A 452 -25.92 14.58 -2.33
N LEU A 453 -24.86 14.27 -1.58
CA LEU A 453 -23.82 15.22 -1.21
C LEU A 453 -23.29 15.94 -2.46
N SER A 454 -23.62 17.23 -2.59
CA SER A 454 -23.00 18.05 -3.63
C SER A 454 -21.48 18.12 -3.38
N ARG A 455 -20.68 18.17 -4.44
CA ARG A 455 -19.22 18.41 -4.31
C ARG A 455 -18.89 19.65 -3.45
N THR A 456 -19.83 20.56 -3.29
CA THR A 456 -19.73 21.78 -2.47
C THR A 456 -19.70 21.49 -0.96
N ASP A 457 -20.26 20.36 -0.51
CA ASP A 457 -20.30 19.98 0.92
C ASP A 457 -19.10 19.14 1.37
N LEU A 458 -18.39 18.50 0.45
CA LEU A 458 -17.23 17.66 0.75
C LEU A 458 -16.19 18.37 1.64
N PRO A 459 -15.83 19.66 1.43
CA PRO A 459 -14.92 20.35 2.31
C PRO A 459 -15.39 20.47 3.77
N ARG A 460 -16.71 20.61 4.00
CA ARG A 460 -17.27 20.66 5.37
C ARG A 460 -17.30 19.26 6.00
N VAL A 461 -17.56 18.22 5.22
CA VAL A 461 -17.45 16.81 5.67
C VAL A 461 -16.02 16.50 6.12
N VAL A 462 -15.02 16.87 5.32
CA VAL A 462 -13.61 16.68 5.68
C VAL A 462 -13.26 17.49 6.93
N ALA A 463 -13.68 18.77 7.00
CA ALA A 463 -13.44 19.62 8.17
C ALA A 463 -14.05 19.02 9.44
N SER A 464 -15.28 18.51 9.38
CA SER A 464 -15.93 17.89 10.55
C SER A 464 -15.24 16.63 11.03
N ARG A 465 -14.72 15.79 10.07
CA ARG A 465 -13.90 14.63 10.40
C ARG A 465 -12.62 15.05 11.11
N MET A 466 -11.91 16.02 10.58
CA MET A 466 -10.67 16.53 11.19
C MET A 466 -10.90 17.14 12.57
N LEU A 467 -11.99 17.85 12.77
CA LEU A 467 -12.39 18.36 14.10
C LEU A 467 -12.65 17.23 15.08
N SER A 468 -13.32 16.16 14.63
CA SER A 468 -13.52 14.95 15.44
C SER A 468 -12.21 14.30 15.83
N ASP A 469 -11.27 14.20 14.90
CA ASP A 469 -9.96 13.59 15.15
C ASP A 469 -9.15 14.44 16.14
N LEU A 470 -9.16 15.78 16.00
CA LEU A 470 -8.53 16.66 16.97
C LEU A 470 -9.14 16.51 18.38
N ALA A 471 -10.45 16.32 18.47
CA ALA A 471 -11.11 16.09 19.76
C ALA A 471 -10.74 14.73 20.40
N MET A 472 -10.44 13.74 19.59
CA MET A 472 -9.93 12.43 20.05
C MET A 472 -8.47 12.50 20.49
N ILE A 473 -7.65 13.29 19.79
CA ILE A 473 -6.24 13.51 20.11
C ILE A 473 -6.08 14.33 21.39
N HIS A 474 -6.82 15.44 21.49
CA HIS A 474 -6.66 16.46 22.56
C HIS A 474 -7.83 16.41 23.55
N GLN A 475 -8.01 15.27 24.20
CA GLN A 475 -9.09 15.11 25.19
C GLN A 475 -8.95 16.06 26.40
N ASP A 476 -7.74 16.49 26.71
CA ASP A 476 -7.42 17.49 27.73
C ASP A 476 -7.78 18.93 27.33
N LYS A 477 -7.98 19.19 26.04
CA LYS A 477 -8.24 20.54 25.47
C LYS A 477 -9.65 20.67 24.87
N LYS A 478 -10.61 19.90 25.37
CA LYS A 478 -12.00 19.92 24.86
C LYS A 478 -12.64 21.32 24.92
N ALA A 479 -12.34 22.10 25.96
CA ALA A 479 -12.88 23.45 26.08
C ALA A 479 -12.36 24.39 24.96
N GLU A 480 -11.09 24.28 24.59
CA GLU A 480 -10.49 25.06 23.51
C GLU A 480 -11.11 24.66 22.15
N LEU A 481 -11.25 23.36 21.89
CA LEU A 481 -11.89 22.85 20.67
C LEU A 481 -13.38 23.25 20.59
N LYS A 482 -14.09 23.17 21.71
CA LYS A 482 -15.49 23.61 21.82
C LYS A 482 -15.62 25.10 21.46
N ALA A 483 -14.79 25.93 22.05
CA ALA A 483 -14.80 27.37 21.75
C ALA A 483 -14.46 27.69 20.28
N ALA A 484 -13.56 26.93 19.69
CA ALA A 484 -13.09 27.14 18.32
C ALA A 484 -14.12 26.71 17.25
N ALA A 485 -14.87 25.63 17.45
CA ALA A 485 -15.62 25.03 16.34
C ALA A 485 -17.07 24.61 16.65
N GLU A 486 -17.53 24.55 17.91
CA GLU A 486 -18.87 24.05 18.27
C GLU A 486 -19.99 24.71 17.48
N GLU A 487 -20.00 26.07 17.45
CA GLU A 487 -21.08 26.80 16.77
C GLU A 487 -21.06 26.59 15.25
N GLY A 488 -19.89 26.48 14.65
CA GLY A 488 -19.78 26.19 13.22
C GLY A 488 -20.35 24.82 12.87
N VAL A 489 -20.02 23.77 13.67
CA VAL A 489 -20.54 22.43 13.48
C VAL A 489 -22.05 22.38 13.72
N ILE A 490 -22.57 23.04 14.78
CA ILE A 490 -24.03 23.12 15.01
C ILE A 490 -24.74 23.79 13.84
N TYR A 491 -24.18 24.90 13.33
CA TYR A 491 -24.73 25.55 12.14
C TYR A 491 -24.82 24.58 10.95
N TRP A 492 -23.73 23.91 10.65
CA TRP A 492 -23.67 23.00 9.51
C TRP A 492 -24.63 21.80 9.62
N ILE A 493 -24.72 21.14 10.78
CA ILE A 493 -25.62 19.97 10.93
C ILE A 493 -27.09 20.36 10.91
N LYS A 494 -27.46 21.61 11.31
CA LYS A 494 -28.83 22.13 11.26
C LYS A 494 -29.23 22.60 9.85
N ASP A 495 -28.27 23.00 9.03
CA ASP A 495 -28.49 23.39 7.63
C ASP A 495 -28.75 22.19 6.70
N ARG A 496 -28.74 20.98 7.24
CA ARG A 496 -28.91 19.74 6.49
C ARG A 496 -30.21 19.04 6.86
N PRO A 497 -30.83 18.31 5.89
CA PRO A 497 -32.01 17.49 6.20
C PRO A 497 -31.72 16.42 7.28
N GLN A 498 -30.44 15.97 7.35
CA GLN A 498 -29.98 15.00 8.33
C GLN A 498 -28.57 15.37 8.80
N PRO A 499 -28.27 15.19 10.11
CA PRO A 499 -26.94 15.47 10.63
C PRO A 499 -25.91 14.46 10.11
N HIS A 500 -24.73 14.93 9.77
CA HIS A 500 -23.62 14.05 9.38
C HIS A 500 -22.95 13.44 10.60
N ALA A 501 -22.63 12.13 10.55
CA ALA A 501 -22.03 11.39 11.66
C ALA A 501 -20.77 12.05 12.25
N ASN A 502 -19.89 12.60 11.40
CA ASN A 502 -18.68 13.27 11.87
C ASN A 502 -18.97 14.56 12.67
N GLY A 503 -20.02 15.32 12.31
CA GLY A 503 -20.46 16.47 13.10
C GLY A 503 -20.95 16.05 14.47
N LEU A 504 -21.77 14.98 14.52
CA LEU A 504 -22.26 14.42 15.80
C LEU A 504 -21.10 13.91 16.67
N ARG A 505 -20.12 13.24 16.05
CA ARG A 505 -18.91 12.75 16.74
C ARG A 505 -18.14 13.89 17.41
N PHE A 506 -17.90 14.98 16.67
CA PHE A 506 -17.20 16.14 17.23
C PHE A 506 -17.96 16.73 18.41
N LEU A 507 -19.28 16.99 18.24
CA LEU A 507 -20.10 17.59 19.30
C LEU A 507 -20.15 16.71 20.55
N ALA A 508 -20.20 15.39 20.39
CA ALA A 508 -20.10 14.45 21.49
C ALA A 508 -18.71 14.49 22.15
N ALA A 509 -17.64 14.49 21.35
CA ALA A 509 -16.26 14.48 21.85
C ALA A 509 -15.95 15.73 22.71
N VAL A 510 -16.49 16.90 22.34
CA VAL A 510 -16.35 18.15 23.11
C VAL A 510 -17.44 18.33 24.18
N ASN A 511 -18.33 17.36 24.32
CA ASN A 511 -19.46 17.37 25.24
C ASN A 511 -20.34 18.64 25.06
N SER A 512 -20.92 18.79 23.87
CA SER A 512 -21.76 19.96 23.52
C SER A 512 -23.12 19.90 24.19
N GLU A 513 -23.33 20.70 25.20
CA GLU A 513 -24.64 20.85 25.86
C GLU A 513 -25.67 21.51 24.92
N LYS A 514 -25.22 22.40 24.04
CA LYS A 514 -26.08 23.10 23.06
C LYS A 514 -26.70 22.12 22.06
N ALA A 515 -26.02 21.04 21.72
CA ALA A 515 -26.50 20.04 20.75
C ALA A 515 -27.18 18.84 21.41
N LEU A 516 -27.13 18.68 22.73
CA LEU A 516 -27.54 17.45 23.42
C LEU A 516 -29.01 17.09 23.14
N ASN A 517 -29.93 18.04 23.16
CA ASN A 517 -31.35 17.79 22.89
C ASN A 517 -31.58 17.35 21.44
N ASP A 518 -30.93 17.99 20.49
CA ASP A 518 -31.00 17.61 19.07
C ASP A 518 -30.48 16.18 18.89
N ILE A 519 -29.34 15.81 19.53
CA ILE A 519 -28.77 14.46 19.47
C ILE A 519 -29.71 13.44 20.10
N ARG A 520 -30.40 13.76 21.22
CA ARG A 520 -31.42 12.89 21.82
C ARG A 520 -32.58 12.63 20.88
N ASP A 521 -33.08 13.68 20.21
CA ASP A 521 -34.21 13.56 19.28
C ASP A 521 -33.83 12.69 18.06
N TRP A 522 -32.61 12.78 17.56
CA TRP A 522 -32.11 11.90 16.50
C TRP A 522 -31.85 10.46 16.99
N ALA A 523 -31.36 10.27 18.23
CA ALA A 523 -31.10 8.96 18.80
C ALA A 523 -32.37 8.18 19.10
N PHE A 524 -33.44 8.87 19.50
CA PHE A 524 -34.72 8.29 19.89
C PHE A 524 -35.89 8.98 19.16
N PRO A 525 -36.00 8.80 17.85
CA PRO A 525 -37.08 9.41 17.09
C PRO A 525 -38.45 8.94 17.59
N LYS A 526 -39.42 9.85 17.65
CA LYS A 526 -40.76 9.60 18.21
C LYS A 526 -41.53 8.50 17.48
N ASP A 527 -41.35 8.41 16.15
CA ASP A 527 -41.98 7.40 15.30
C ASP A 527 -40.88 6.66 14.46
N PRO A 528 -40.12 5.74 15.06
CA PRO A 528 -39.03 5.06 14.36
C PRO A 528 -39.52 4.03 13.32
N LEU A 529 -40.80 3.64 13.35
CA LEU A 529 -41.36 2.66 12.43
C LEU A 529 -42.36 3.33 11.48
N PRO A 530 -42.42 2.92 10.20
CA PRO A 530 -43.41 3.44 9.27
C PRO A 530 -44.85 3.11 9.78
N LYS A 531 -45.72 4.08 9.67
CA LYS A 531 -47.15 3.84 9.90
C LYS A 531 -47.64 2.86 8.84
N GLU A 532 -48.60 2.01 9.22
CA GLU A 532 -49.22 1.07 8.29
C GLU A 532 -49.65 1.79 7.00
N GLY A 533 -49.19 1.31 5.85
CA GLY A 533 -49.46 1.94 4.53
C GLY A 533 -48.59 3.13 4.13
N ALA A 534 -47.71 3.64 5.00
CA ALA A 534 -46.77 4.66 4.61
C ALA A 534 -45.51 4.03 3.93
N PRO A 535 -44.87 4.71 2.95
CA PRO A 535 -43.61 4.22 2.44
C PRO A 535 -42.62 4.15 3.62
N PRO A 536 -41.77 3.11 3.68
CA PRO A 536 -40.81 2.97 4.76
C PRO A 536 -39.93 4.23 4.80
N PRO A 537 -39.61 4.75 6.02
CA PRO A 537 -38.71 5.86 6.13
C PRO A 537 -37.40 5.48 5.45
N PHE A 538 -36.81 6.43 4.75
CA PHE A 538 -35.57 6.20 4.04
C PHE A 538 -34.50 5.61 4.95
N PRO A 539 -33.59 4.72 4.47
CA PRO A 539 -32.51 4.14 5.24
C PRO A 539 -31.72 5.17 6.08
N THR A 540 -31.58 6.36 5.55
CA THR A 540 -30.87 7.52 6.13
C THR A 540 -31.34 7.94 7.53
N ALA A 541 -32.62 7.81 7.87
CA ALA A 541 -33.12 8.14 9.22
C ALA A 541 -32.59 7.15 10.27
N PHE A 542 -32.41 5.88 9.90
CA PHE A 542 -31.86 4.86 10.80
C PHE A 542 -30.35 4.98 10.96
N GLU A 543 -29.64 5.38 9.92
CA GLU A 543 -28.22 5.70 9.99
C GLU A 543 -27.96 6.89 10.91
N THR A 544 -28.80 7.91 10.82
CA THR A 544 -28.78 9.04 11.77
C THR A 544 -29.03 8.58 13.20
N ALA A 545 -30.04 7.75 13.45
CA ALA A 545 -30.32 7.23 14.76
C ALA A 545 -29.18 6.35 15.30
N GLN A 546 -28.59 5.51 14.44
CA GLN A 546 -27.41 4.70 14.78
C GLN A 546 -26.24 5.58 15.24
N SER A 547 -25.91 6.60 14.45
CA SER A 547 -24.83 7.52 14.76
C SER A 547 -25.13 8.33 16.04
N ALA A 548 -26.34 8.82 16.18
CA ALA A 548 -26.74 9.59 17.35
C ALA A 548 -26.73 8.75 18.63
N LEU A 549 -27.17 7.47 18.57
CA LEU A 549 -27.09 6.52 19.70
C LEU A 549 -25.64 6.27 20.13
N ARG A 550 -24.76 6.09 19.17
CA ARG A 550 -23.32 5.93 19.44
C ARG A 550 -22.76 7.14 20.17
N TYR A 551 -23.05 8.34 19.68
CA TYR A 551 -22.43 9.55 20.19
C TYR A 551 -23.08 10.09 21.47
N ILE A 552 -24.37 9.81 21.72
CA ILE A 552 -24.98 10.13 23.00
C ILE A 552 -24.42 9.25 24.14
N GLY A 553 -24.03 8.02 23.82
CA GLY A 553 -23.27 7.16 24.73
C GLY A 553 -21.90 7.75 25.08
N MET A 554 -21.19 8.33 24.07
CA MET A 554 -19.93 9.03 24.28
C MET A 554 -20.08 10.25 25.20
N MET A 555 -21.23 10.95 25.15
CA MET A 555 -21.55 12.08 26.05
C MET A 555 -21.94 11.63 27.46
N LYS A 556 -22.17 10.35 27.68
CA LYS A 556 -22.62 9.75 28.94
C LYS A 556 -23.90 10.41 29.49
N ASP A 557 -24.87 10.57 28.59
CA ASP A 557 -26.15 11.19 28.93
C ASP A 557 -27.05 10.26 29.71
N GLU A 558 -27.12 10.42 31.04
CA GLU A 558 -27.88 9.57 31.99
C GLU A 558 -29.36 9.41 31.61
N GLN A 559 -29.98 10.38 30.97
CA GLN A 559 -31.38 10.25 30.52
C GLN A 559 -31.55 9.26 29.36
N SER A 560 -30.48 9.09 28.57
CA SER A 560 -30.47 8.19 27.40
C SER A 560 -30.10 6.75 27.77
N PHE A 561 -29.38 6.53 28.86
CA PHE A 561 -28.89 5.20 29.25
C PHE A 561 -30.00 4.14 29.36
N PRO A 562 -31.08 4.35 30.12
CA PRO A 562 -32.15 3.36 30.17
C PRO A 562 -32.83 3.12 28.82
N LYS A 563 -32.91 4.15 27.97
CA LYS A 563 -33.51 4.01 26.64
C LYS A 563 -32.64 3.16 25.72
N MET A 564 -31.29 3.29 25.82
CA MET A 564 -30.38 2.41 25.10
C MET A 564 -30.51 0.96 25.55
N LEU A 565 -30.53 0.68 26.89
CA LEU A 565 -30.74 -0.66 27.42
C LEU A 565 -32.06 -1.26 26.95
N GLN A 566 -33.12 -0.47 26.84
CA GLN A 566 -34.41 -0.94 26.35
C GLN A 566 -34.34 -1.54 24.94
N GLN A 567 -33.36 -1.12 24.08
CA GLN A 567 -33.20 -1.70 22.75
C GLN A 567 -32.84 -3.20 22.83
N PHE A 568 -32.18 -3.67 23.89
CA PHE A 568 -31.80 -5.07 24.09
C PHE A 568 -32.90 -5.89 24.80
N LYS A 569 -33.85 -5.23 25.46
CA LYS A 569 -34.96 -5.88 26.16
C LYS A 569 -36.19 -6.10 25.26
N ARG A 570 -36.13 -5.69 24.02
CA ARG A 570 -37.20 -5.96 23.07
C ARG A 570 -37.28 -7.45 22.78
N LYS A 571 -38.12 -8.17 23.56
CA LYS A 571 -38.55 -9.50 23.17
C LYS A 571 -39.21 -9.40 21.81
N LYS A 572 -39.01 -10.38 20.92
CA LYS A 572 -39.81 -10.54 19.71
C LYS A 572 -41.29 -10.45 20.15
N ASP A 573 -41.85 -9.27 19.96
CA ASP A 573 -43.27 -9.09 20.24
C ASP A 573 -44.00 -9.89 19.17
N LYS A 574 -44.91 -10.81 19.55
CA LYS A 574 -45.73 -11.55 18.60
C LYS A 574 -46.47 -10.62 17.62
N LYS A 575 -46.69 -9.37 18.00
CA LYS A 575 -47.15 -8.30 17.12
C LYS A 575 -46.18 -7.94 16.00
N MET A 576 -44.88 -8.05 16.18
CA MET A 576 -43.92 -7.84 15.11
C MET A 576 -43.97 -8.95 14.05
N ASP A 577 -44.18 -10.19 14.45
CA ASP A 577 -44.33 -11.31 13.50
C ASP A 577 -45.59 -11.12 12.63
N THR A 578 -46.69 -10.67 13.23
CA THR A 578 -47.94 -10.42 12.48
C THR A 578 -47.87 -9.18 11.58
N THR A 579 -47.12 -8.15 11.96
CA THR A 579 -46.86 -6.99 11.09
C THR A 579 -45.93 -7.37 9.93
N LEU A 580 -45.05 -8.34 10.09
CA LEU A 580 -44.17 -8.86 9.06
C LEU A 580 -44.88 -9.74 8.04
N GLU A 581 -45.94 -10.48 8.45
CA GLU A 581 -46.75 -11.34 7.58
C GLU A 581 -47.57 -10.54 6.52
N GLY A 582 -47.87 -9.28 6.77
CA GLY A 582 -48.56 -8.38 5.84
C GLY A 582 -47.63 -7.56 4.92
N MET A 583 -46.31 -7.56 5.16
CA MET A 583 -45.37 -6.81 4.37
C MET A 583 -44.84 -7.63 3.18
N ASN A 584 -44.72 -6.99 2.01
CA ASN A 584 -43.98 -7.59 0.89
C ASN A 584 -42.51 -7.79 1.26
N GLY A 585 -41.77 -8.73 0.64
CA GLY A 585 -40.39 -9.11 1.03
C GLY A 585 -39.41 -7.93 1.12
N GLY A 586 -39.63 -6.83 0.40
CA GLY A 586 -38.80 -5.62 0.53
C GLY A 586 -39.04 -4.85 1.82
N GLY A 587 -40.27 -4.74 2.30
CA GLY A 587 -40.59 -4.08 3.57
C GLY A 587 -40.05 -4.80 4.78
N ILE A 588 -40.04 -6.14 4.78
CA ILE A 588 -39.48 -6.98 5.84
C ILE A 588 -37.95 -6.77 5.92
N ALA A 589 -37.27 -6.75 4.77
CA ALA A 589 -35.82 -6.53 4.72
C ALA A 589 -35.42 -5.14 5.25
N MET A 590 -36.18 -4.10 4.91
CA MET A 590 -35.93 -2.74 5.40
C MET A 590 -36.17 -2.60 6.90
N LEU A 591 -37.24 -3.19 7.43
CA LEU A 591 -37.49 -3.19 8.89
C LEU A 591 -36.39 -3.95 9.64
N GLY A 592 -35.92 -5.07 9.09
CA GLY A 592 -34.80 -5.81 9.64
C GLY A 592 -33.50 -4.98 9.67
N MET A 593 -33.20 -4.22 8.62
CA MET A 593 -32.05 -3.31 8.60
C MET A 593 -32.19 -2.18 9.63
N ALA A 594 -33.38 -1.59 9.75
CA ALA A 594 -33.65 -0.54 10.72
C ALA A 594 -33.43 -0.99 12.15
N LEU A 595 -33.96 -2.16 12.50
CA LEU A 595 -33.80 -2.74 13.86
C LEU A 595 -32.33 -3.08 14.14
N ARG A 596 -31.59 -3.59 13.15
CA ARG A 596 -30.15 -3.83 13.27
C ARG A 596 -29.39 -2.53 13.51
N ALA A 597 -29.66 -1.49 12.71
CA ALA A 597 -28.98 -0.21 12.86
C ALA A 597 -29.19 0.38 14.27
N VAL A 598 -30.40 0.37 14.78
CA VAL A 598 -30.70 0.89 16.13
C VAL A 598 -30.04 0.04 17.23
N THR A 599 -30.10 -1.30 17.12
CA THR A 599 -29.44 -2.19 18.09
C THR A 599 -27.94 -2.04 18.05
N TYR A 600 -27.37 -1.94 16.85
CA TYR A 600 -25.94 -1.72 16.66
C TYR A 600 -25.50 -0.35 17.21
N GLY A 601 -26.25 0.71 16.92
CA GLY A 601 -25.98 2.04 17.48
C GLY A 601 -26.06 2.10 19.01
N ALA A 602 -27.06 1.42 19.60
CA ALA A 602 -27.18 1.31 21.06
C ALA A 602 -26.02 0.52 21.67
N SER A 603 -25.58 -0.58 21.05
CA SER A 603 -24.38 -1.33 21.44
C SER A 603 -23.15 -0.44 21.43
N GLN A 604 -22.92 0.27 20.34
CA GLN A 604 -21.80 1.21 20.25
C GLN A 604 -21.88 2.32 21.31
N GLY A 605 -23.08 2.85 21.55
CA GLY A 605 -23.30 3.88 22.57
C GLY A 605 -22.98 3.38 24.00
N LEU A 606 -23.45 2.18 24.34
CA LEU A 606 -23.13 1.56 25.64
C LEU A 606 -21.62 1.28 25.75
N GLY A 607 -20.99 0.78 24.69
CA GLY A 607 -19.55 0.58 24.66
C GLY A 607 -18.75 1.88 24.84
N GLN A 608 -19.18 2.99 24.20
CA GLN A 608 -18.61 4.33 24.45
C GLN A 608 -18.81 4.80 25.88
N TRP A 609 -19.94 4.46 26.47
CA TRP A 609 -20.20 4.79 27.86
C TRP A 609 -19.27 4.04 28.80
N GLY A 610 -19.11 2.74 28.60
CA GLY A 610 -18.23 1.90 29.39
C GLY A 610 -18.76 1.64 30.80
N ASP A 611 -20.08 1.50 30.98
CA ASP A 611 -20.72 1.33 32.31
C ASP A 611 -21.13 -0.10 32.55
N ALA A 612 -20.66 -0.65 33.67
CA ALA A 612 -20.96 -2.04 34.10
C ALA A 612 -22.45 -2.31 34.32
N ARG A 613 -23.29 -1.29 34.48
CA ARG A 613 -24.76 -1.45 34.57
C ARG A 613 -25.37 -2.14 33.35
N ALA A 614 -24.68 -2.07 32.20
CA ALA A 614 -25.10 -2.71 30.95
C ALA A 614 -24.77 -4.21 30.89
N ASN A 615 -23.84 -4.72 31.69
CA ASN A 615 -23.26 -6.05 31.54
C ASN A 615 -24.31 -7.16 31.54
N LYS A 616 -25.24 -7.12 32.49
CA LYS A 616 -26.28 -8.13 32.58
C LYS A 616 -27.16 -8.19 31.33
N ASP A 617 -27.67 -7.05 30.89
CA ASP A 617 -28.54 -6.95 29.71
C ASP A 617 -27.82 -7.37 28.43
N LEU A 618 -26.53 -7.02 28.29
CA LEU A 618 -25.71 -7.43 27.18
C LEU A 618 -25.44 -8.94 27.16
N MET A 619 -25.15 -9.55 28.33
CA MET A 619 -24.93 -10.99 28.43
C MET A 619 -26.21 -11.78 28.15
N GLU A 620 -27.37 -11.35 28.71
CA GLU A 620 -28.67 -11.96 28.44
C GLU A 620 -28.99 -11.89 26.93
N PHE A 621 -28.65 -10.78 26.27
CA PHE A 621 -28.84 -10.61 24.82
C PHE A 621 -27.93 -11.53 23.99
N ILE A 622 -26.68 -11.71 24.40
CA ILE A 622 -25.72 -12.61 23.73
C ILE A 622 -26.20 -14.05 23.80
N GLU A 623 -26.81 -14.45 24.94
CA GLU A 623 -27.29 -15.81 25.17
C GLU A 623 -28.67 -16.09 24.55
N ASP A 624 -29.42 -15.06 24.18
CA ASP A 624 -30.72 -15.23 23.55
C ASP A 624 -30.56 -15.73 22.09
N GLU A 625 -30.97 -16.97 21.87
CA GLU A 625 -30.88 -17.69 20.59
C GLU A 625 -31.73 -17.10 19.48
N LEU A 626 -32.62 -16.17 19.77
CA LEU A 626 -33.55 -15.54 18.81
C LEU A 626 -32.86 -14.45 17.97
N TRP A 627 -31.72 -13.90 18.45
CA TRP A 627 -31.05 -12.80 17.77
C TRP A 627 -30.08 -13.31 16.68
N ASN A 628 -29.92 -12.48 15.63
CA ASN A 628 -28.97 -12.76 14.59
C ASN A 628 -27.52 -12.54 15.06
N GLU A 629 -26.59 -13.08 14.31
CA GLU A 629 -25.17 -13.07 14.63
C GLU A 629 -24.58 -11.66 14.69
N GLU A 630 -24.93 -10.77 13.74
CA GLU A 630 -24.41 -9.39 13.67
C GLU A 630 -24.76 -8.58 14.92
N SER A 631 -26.00 -8.70 15.40
CA SER A 631 -26.45 -8.03 16.62
C SER A 631 -25.76 -8.57 17.87
N ARG A 632 -25.49 -9.89 17.92
CA ARG A 632 -24.71 -10.49 19.02
C ARG A 632 -23.28 -9.99 19.00
N GLN A 633 -22.65 -9.92 17.83
CA GLN A 633 -21.29 -9.41 17.70
C GLN A 633 -21.18 -7.99 18.25
N ALA A 634 -22.13 -7.09 17.90
CA ALA A 634 -22.16 -5.74 18.43
C ALA A 634 -22.33 -5.70 19.96
N ALA A 635 -23.13 -6.61 20.53
CA ALA A 635 -23.28 -6.72 21.98
C ALA A 635 -21.99 -7.25 22.66
N CYS A 636 -21.26 -8.17 22.02
CA CYS A 636 -19.95 -8.66 22.50
C CYS A 636 -18.91 -7.53 22.52
N GLU A 637 -18.90 -6.70 21.49
CA GLU A 637 -18.05 -5.52 21.43
C GLU A 637 -18.39 -4.54 22.56
N ALA A 638 -19.67 -4.23 22.75
CA ALA A 638 -20.11 -3.38 23.84
C ALA A 638 -19.74 -3.96 25.22
N LEU A 639 -19.95 -5.27 25.42
CA LEU A 639 -19.60 -5.95 26.67
C LEU A 639 -18.11 -5.85 26.98
N ALA A 640 -17.24 -5.94 25.99
CA ALA A 640 -15.79 -5.80 26.19
C ALA A 640 -15.42 -4.46 26.85
N TRP A 641 -16.14 -3.40 26.53
CA TRP A 641 -15.90 -2.06 27.06
C TRP A 641 -16.64 -1.77 28.36
N CYS A 642 -17.81 -2.35 28.55
CA CYS A 642 -18.60 -2.16 29.76
C CYS A 642 -18.15 -3.07 30.93
N ALA A 643 -17.60 -4.25 30.63
CA ALA A 643 -17.29 -5.25 31.62
C ALA A 643 -16.19 -4.84 32.60
N ASP A 644 -16.44 -5.00 33.88
CA ASP A 644 -15.43 -5.02 34.94
C ASP A 644 -14.67 -6.35 34.96
N ASP A 645 -13.64 -6.46 35.78
CA ASP A 645 -12.81 -7.67 35.87
C ASP A 645 -13.61 -8.89 36.29
N LYS A 646 -14.60 -8.71 37.21
CA LYS A 646 -15.50 -9.78 37.65
C LYS A 646 -16.33 -10.31 36.47
N THR A 647 -16.90 -9.43 35.71
CA THR A 647 -17.66 -9.78 34.49
C THR A 647 -16.78 -10.45 33.47
N MET A 648 -15.53 -9.98 33.27
CA MET A 648 -14.60 -10.63 32.32
C MET A 648 -14.23 -12.06 32.74
N ILE A 649 -14.12 -12.36 34.06
CA ILE A 649 -13.93 -13.72 34.52
C ILE A 649 -15.19 -14.59 34.22
N GLU A 650 -16.39 -14.03 34.34
CA GLU A 650 -17.62 -14.71 33.95
C GLU A 650 -17.69 -14.95 32.44
N VAL A 651 -17.35 -13.97 31.64
CA VAL A 651 -17.22 -14.08 30.17
C VAL A 651 -16.27 -15.22 29.78
N ALA A 652 -15.14 -15.34 30.46
CA ALA A 652 -14.17 -16.41 30.22
C ALA A 652 -14.74 -17.79 30.53
N LYS A 653 -15.44 -17.93 31.68
CA LYS A 653 -16.13 -19.16 32.05
C LYS A 653 -17.21 -19.54 31.03
N LYS A 654 -18.00 -18.58 30.57
CA LYS A 654 -19.05 -18.79 29.58
C LYS A 654 -18.47 -19.15 28.21
N ALA A 655 -17.37 -18.51 27.77
CA ALA A 655 -16.66 -18.90 26.57
C ALA A 655 -16.24 -20.37 26.60
N ALA A 656 -15.70 -20.84 27.75
CA ALA A 656 -15.32 -22.24 27.96
C ALA A 656 -16.54 -23.18 28.03
N GLU A 657 -17.53 -22.82 28.79
CA GLU A 657 -18.74 -23.62 28.93
C GLU A 657 -19.47 -23.84 27.61
N TYR A 658 -19.81 -22.76 26.91
CA TYR A 658 -20.54 -22.85 25.66
C TYR A 658 -19.69 -23.42 24.52
N GLY A 659 -18.37 -23.11 24.45
CA GLY A 659 -17.47 -23.67 23.47
C GLY A 659 -17.25 -25.17 23.58
N SER A 660 -17.48 -25.74 24.76
CA SER A 660 -17.41 -27.20 25.00
C SER A 660 -18.67 -27.97 24.62
N LYS A 661 -19.78 -27.27 24.33
CA LYS A 661 -21.04 -27.90 23.94
C LYS A 661 -20.96 -28.45 22.51
N LYS A 662 -21.80 -29.46 22.22
CA LYS A 662 -21.86 -30.03 20.84
C LYS A 662 -22.87 -29.32 19.95
N GLU A 663 -23.80 -28.57 20.51
CA GLU A 663 -24.81 -27.86 19.76
C GLU A 663 -24.22 -26.62 19.08
N PRO A 664 -24.34 -26.47 17.73
CA PRO A 664 -23.75 -25.35 16.98
C PRO A 664 -24.14 -23.97 17.53
N ARG A 665 -25.39 -23.78 17.91
CA ARG A 665 -25.86 -22.53 18.52
C ARG A 665 -25.17 -22.19 19.83
N LYS A 666 -24.88 -23.20 20.65
CA LYS A 666 -24.14 -23.01 21.89
C LYS A 666 -22.69 -22.66 21.61
N GLN A 667 -22.06 -23.36 20.64
CA GLN A 667 -20.72 -23.03 20.22
C GLN A 667 -20.62 -21.59 19.68
N LEU A 668 -21.64 -21.12 18.95
CA LEU A 668 -21.69 -19.72 18.47
C LEU A 668 -21.72 -18.72 19.65
N ILE A 669 -22.49 -18.96 20.70
CA ILE A 669 -22.49 -18.14 21.93
C ILE A 669 -21.10 -18.13 22.57
N GLY A 670 -20.48 -19.30 22.67
CA GLY A 670 -19.11 -19.42 23.18
C GLY A 670 -18.10 -18.60 22.35
N ALA A 671 -18.21 -18.64 21.02
CA ALA A 671 -17.38 -17.85 20.12
C ALA A 671 -17.63 -16.32 20.28
N CYS A 672 -18.87 -15.90 20.55
CA CYS A 672 -19.19 -14.52 20.87
C CYS A 672 -18.47 -14.06 22.15
N TYR A 673 -18.46 -14.86 23.19
CA TYR A 673 -17.69 -14.55 24.39
C TYR A 673 -16.18 -14.58 24.16
N ALA A 674 -15.67 -15.48 23.29
CA ALA A 674 -14.28 -15.44 22.86
C ALA A 674 -13.95 -14.15 22.09
N GLN A 675 -14.89 -13.64 21.29
CA GLN A 675 -14.75 -12.34 20.63
C GLN A 675 -14.64 -11.21 21.67
N THR A 676 -15.45 -11.20 22.72
CA THR A 676 -15.32 -10.24 23.83
C THR A 676 -13.92 -10.29 24.45
N LEU A 677 -13.39 -11.50 24.71
CA LEU A 677 -12.03 -11.71 25.23
C LEU A 677 -10.94 -11.26 24.25
N SER A 678 -11.19 -11.31 22.95
CA SER A 678 -10.25 -10.80 21.96
C SER A 678 -10.14 -9.27 21.94
N LEU A 679 -11.15 -8.56 22.38
CA LEU A 679 -11.18 -7.11 22.51
C LEU A 679 -10.67 -6.63 23.87
N LYS A 680 -11.00 -7.35 24.94
CA LYS A 680 -10.51 -7.09 26.29
C LYS A 680 -9.95 -8.38 26.89
N PRO A 681 -8.64 -8.66 26.67
CA PRO A 681 -8.04 -9.92 27.09
C PRO A 681 -7.98 -10.03 28.62
N LEU A 682 -8.25 -11.23 29.12
CA LEU A 682 -8.05 -11.59 30.52
C LEU A 682 -6.71 -12.34 30.65
N PRO A 683 -5.77 -11.87 31.48
CA PRO A 683 -4.51 -12.56 31.70
C PRO A 683 -4.74 -14.01 32.22
N GLY A 684 -3.90 -14.97 31.77
CA GLY A 684 -3.92 -16.35 32.19
C GLY A 684 -5.05 -17.23 31.61
N ILE A 685 -5.89 -16.67 30.68
CA ILE A 685 -6.98 -17.46 30.09
C ILE A 685 -6.53 -18.25 28.85
N ALA A 686 -5.37 -17.93 28.29
CA ALA A 686 -4.92 -18.47 27.02
C ALA A 686 -4.86 -19.99 26.95
N ALA A 687 -4.30 -20.65 27.98
CA ALA A 687 -4.22 -22.12 28.07
C ALA A 687 -5.63 -22.76 28.10
N THR A 688 -6.54 -22.20 28.89
CA THR A 688 -7.94 -22.70 28.97
C THR A 688 -8.63 -22.61 27.59
N LEU A 689 -8.47 -21.48 26.88
CA LEU A 689 -9.05 -21.30 25.56
C LEU A 689 -8.36 -22.17 24.50
N ALA A 690 -7.07 -22.42 24.65
CA ALA A 690 -6.31 -23.29 23.73
C ALA A 690 -6.84 -24.73 23.78
N GLU A 691 -7.26 -25.22 24.94
CA GLU A 691 -7.88 -26.53 25.07
C GLU A 691 -9.22 -26.68 24.34
N LEU A 692 -9.91 -25.58 24.08
CA LEU A 692 -11.16 -25.56 23.33
C LEU A 692 -10.98 -25.62 21.81
N LEU A 693 -9.78 -25.39 21.29
CA LEU A 693 -9.48 -25.58 19.88
C LEU A 693 -9.46 -27.09 19.58
N LYS A 694 -10.62 -27.65 19.28
CA LYS A 694 -10.84 -29.07 18.99
C LYS A 694 -11.51 -29.21 17.62
N PRO A 695 -11.41 -30.40 16.97
CA PRO A 695 -12.08 -30.65 15.69
C PRO A 695 -13.61 -30.48 15.76
N GLU A 696 -14.21 -30.78 16.91
CA GLU A 696 -15.66 -30.69 17.14
C GLU A 696 -16.18 -29.23 17.16
N LEU A 697 -15.30 -28.25 17.34
CA LEU A 697 -15.66 -26.84 17.19
C LEU A 697 -15.76 -26.51 15.71
N GLU A 698 -16.88 -25.93 15.28
CA GLU A 698 -17.08 -25.53 13.88
C GLU A 698 -15.93 -24.62 13.39
N ASN A 699 -15.48 -24.85 12.15
CA ASN A 699 -14.29 -24.20 11.61
C ASN A 699 -14.35 -22.68 11.65
N ASN A 700 -15.51 -22.09 11.31
CA ASN A 700 -15.76 -20.66 11.34
C ASN A 700 -15.74 -20.07 12.78
N LEU A 701 -15.97 -20.88 13.80
CA LEU A 701 -15.97 -20.45 15.19
C LEU A 701 -14.59 -20.53 15.88
N ARG A 702 -13.60 -21.17 15.24
CA ARG A 702 -12.24 -21.33 15.79
C ARG A 702 -11.44 -20.01 15.82
N MET A 703 -11.73 -19.11 14.89
CA MET A 703 -10.97 -17.85 14.76
C MET A 703 -11.11 -16.89 15.96
N PRO A 704 -12.30 -16.64 16.52
CA PRO A 704 -12.46 -15.87 17.75
C PRO A 704 -11.62 -16.41 18.92
N TYR A 705 -11.57 -17.73 19.09
CA TYR A 705 -10.75 -18.35 20.13
C TYR A 705 -9.26 -18.17 19.87
N ALA A 706 -8.80 -18.44 18.65
CA ALA A 706 -7.41 -18.26 18.26
C ALA A 706 -6.94 -16.82 18.49
N ARG A 707 -7.78 -15.86 18.13
CA ARG A 707 -7.51 -14.44 18.36
C ARG A 707 -7.48 -14.08 19.84
N ALA A 708 -8.45 -14.55 20.63
CA ALA A 708 -8.48 -14.31 22.07
C ALA A 708 -7.23 -14.87 22.76
N ILE A 709 -6.78 -16.08 22.39
CA ILE A 709 -5.54 -16.70 22.87
C ILE A 709 -4.34 -15.81 22.49
N GLY A 710 -4.24 -15.45 21.21
CA GLY A 710 -3.13 -14.65 20.71
C GLY A 710 -3.02 -13.29 21.39
N ILE A 711 -4.14 -12.60 21.60
CA ILE A 711 -4.15 -11.28 22.26
C ILE A 711 -3.87 -11.39 23.75
N ALA A 712 -4.38 -12.44 24.42
CA ALA A 712 -4.07 -12.70 25.84
C ALA A 712 -2.57 -12.99 26.07
N GLY A 713 -1.87 -13.48 25.04
CA GLY A 713 -0.46 -13.85 25.07
C GLY A 713 -0.28 -15.36 25.27
N VAL A 714 0.77 -15.88 24.66
CA VAL A 714 1.08 -17.32 24.67
C VAL A 714 2.28 -17.56 25.58
N ASP A 715 2.02 -18.08 26.79
CA ASP A 715 3.04 -18.55 27.71
C ASP A 715 3.52 -19.97 27.34
N GLU A 716 4.47 -20.52 28.10
CA GLU A 716 5.07 -21.83 27.83
C GLU A 716 4.03 -22.97 27.84
N GLU A 717 3.06 -22.92 28.77
CA GLU A 717 1.98 -23.94 28.88
C GLU A 717 1.08 -23.86 27.65
N THR A 718 0.58 -22.69 27.34
CA THR A 718 -0.24 -22.44 26.15
C THR A 718 0.49 -22.82 24.87
N GLN A 719 1.79 -22.48 24.79
CA GLN A 719 2.63 -22.82 23.64
C GLN A 719 2.72 -24.33 23.43
N LYS A 720 2.90 -25.12 24.50
CA LYS A 720 2.94 -26.57 24.43
C LYS A 720 1.62 -27.16 23.89
N ILE A 721 0.49 -26.70 24.41
CA ILE A 721 -0.84 -27.12 23.95
C ILE A 721 -1.02 -26.81 22.46
N LEU A 722 -0.66 -25.61 22.05
CA LEU A 722 -0.82 -25.19 20.66
C LEU A 722 0.13 -25.93 19.70
N TRP A 723 1.37 -26.25 20.12
CA TRP A 723 2.29 -27.05 19.33
C TRP A 723 1.77 -28.46 19.04
N GLU A 724 1.13 -29.11 20.02
CA GLU A 724 0.47 -30.41 19.84
C GLU A 724 -0.69 -30.30 18.84
N LYS A 725 -1.47 -29.21 18.91
CA LYS A 725 -2.62 -28.98 18.02
C LYS A 725 -2.23 -28.68 16.56
N LEU A 726 -1.01 -28.20 16.29
CA LEU A 726 -0.51 -28.00 14.93
C LEU A 726 -0.47 -29.29 14.10
N GLN A 727 -0.36 -30.45 14.74
CA GLN A 727 -0.32 -31.73 14.05
C GLN A 727 -1.69 -32.13 13.47
N ASN A 728 -2.78 -31.56 13.96
CA ASN A 728 -4.11 -31.86 13.45
C ASN A 728 -4.50 -30.88 12.32
N PRO A 729 -4.71 -31.38 11.09
CA PRO A 729 -5.02 -30.54 9.92
C PRO A 729 -6.26 -29.66 10.09
N GLU A 730 -7.27 -30.11 10.85
CA GLU A 730 -8.54 -29.39 11.01
C GLU A 730 -8.42 -28.14 11.86
N ILE A 731 -7.54 -28.14 12.86
CA ILE A 731 -7.37 -27.02 13.83
C ILE A 731 -6.03 -26.30 13.71
N ARG A 732 -5.17 -26.80 12.85
CA ARG A 732 -3.79 -26.30 12.62
C ARG A 732 -3.74 -24.80 12.42
N ASN A 733 -4.56 -24.23 11.52
CA ASN A 733 -4.55 -22.83 11.18
C ASN A 733 -4.91 -21.94 12.37
N ALA A 734 -5.88 -22.35 13.20
CA ALA A 734 -6.25 -21.61 14.41
C ALA A 734 -5.14 -21.65 15.47
N ALA A 735 -4.52 -22.81 15.68
CA ALA A 735 -3.39 -22.97 16.60
C ALA A 735 -2.17 -22.14 16.16
N ALA A 736 -1.83 -22.18 14.87
CA ALA A 736 -0.73 -21.39 14.31
C ALA A 736 -1.00 -19.90 14.45
N LEU A 737 -2.21 -19.45 14.15
CA LEU A 737 -2.58 -18.04 14.29
C LEU A 737 -2.37 -17.55 15.75
N ALA A 738 -2.83 -18.34 16.73
CA ALA A 738 -2.65 -18.00 18.14
C ALA A 738 -1.17 -17.90 18.52
N LEU A 739 -0.32 -18.84 18.06
CA LEU A 739 1.13 -18.85 18.28
C LEU A 739 1.80 -17.62 17.66
N ILE A 740 1.44 -17.26 16.41
CA ILE A 740 2.04 -16.13 15.70
C ILE A 740 1.60 -14.80 16.32
N MET A 741 0.37 -14.67 16.75
CA MET A 741 -0.13 -13.44 17.36
C MET A 741 0.37 -13.23 18.78
N GLY A 742 0.41 -14.29 19.58
CA GLY A 742 0.63 -14.22 21.02
C GLY A 742 2.00 -14.61 21.50
N GLY A 743 2.77 -15.31 20.67
CA GLY A 743 4.11 -15.76 20.98
C GLY A 743 5.19 -14.70 20.75
N SER A 744 6.42 -15.06 21.10
CA SER A 744 7.60 -14.25 20.74
C SER A 744 7.86 -14.25 19.23
N ALA A 745 8.74 -13.35 18.78
CA ALA A 745 9.17 -13.33 17.38
C ALA A 745 9.80 -14.66 16.94
N GLU A 746 10.53 -15.33 17.84
CA GLU A 746 11.10 -16.66 17.62
C GLU A 746 10.00 -17.72 17.49
N THR A 747 8.99 -17.72 18.38
CA THR A 747 7.84 -18.61 18.28
C THR A 747 7.07 -18.42 16.98
N ALA A 748 6.84 -17.18 16.57
CA ALA A 748 6.18 -16.86 15.32
C ALA A 748 6.98 -17.38 14.11
N ALA A 749 8.28 -17.14 14.10
CA ALA A 749 9.20 -17.58 13.05
C ALA A 749 9.22 -19.12 12.96
N ARG A 750 9.37 -19.82 14.08
CA ARG A 750 9.36 -21.28 14.15
C ARG A 750 8.04 -21.86 13.66
N THR A 751 6.91 -21.25 14.02
CA THR A 751 5.59 -21.70 13.56
C THR A 751 5.49 -21.66 12.04
N VAL A 752 5.92 -20.56 11.41
CA VAL A 752 5.87 -20.42 9.95
C VAL A 752 6.86 -21.38 9.26
N ALA A 753 8.04 -21.60 9.84
CA ALA A 753 9.00 -22.56 9.31
C ALA A 753 8.41 -23.98 9.29
N MET A 754 7.76 -24.41 10.37
CA MET A 754 7.05 -25.71 10.43
C MET A 754 5.93 -25.82 9.39
N TYR A 755 5.26 -24.72 9.05
CA TYR A 755 4.24 -24.71 8.01
C TYR A 755 4.80 -25.01 6.61
N GLY A 756 6.07 -24.72 6.37
CA GLY A 756 6.76 -25.10 5.16
C GLY A 756 6.76 -26.62 4.94
N ASP A 757 6.85 -27.40 6.02
CA ASP A 757 6.84 -28.86 5.98
C ASP A 757 5.46 -29.42 5.61
N PHE A 758 4.39 -28.67 5.82
CA PHE A 758 3.01 -29.07 5.44
C PHE A 758 2.65 -28.72 3.98
N GLY A 759 3.54 -28.07 3.25
CA GLY A 759 3.41 -27.71 1.85
C GLY A 759 2.90 -26.28 1.59
N PRO A 760 2.96 -25.84 0.33
CA PRO A 760 2.68 -24.45 -0.05
C PRO A 760 1.22 -24.04 0.16
N ASP A 761 0.27 -24.96 0.01
CA ASP A 761 -1.16 -24.66 0.19
C ASP A 761 -1.47 -24.36 1.67
N ALA A 762 -0.96 -25.17 2.60
CA ALA A 762 -1.11 -24.92 4.02
C ALA A 762 -0.51 -23.56 4.44
N LEU A 763 0.63 -23.20 3.88
CA LEU A 763 1.27 -21.93 4.12
C LEU A 763 0.45 -20.75 3.57
N ASN A 764 -0.17 -20.89 2.40
CA ASN A 764 -1.04 -19.87 1.83
C ASN A 764 -2.33 -19.69 2.66
N ASP A 765 -2.91 -20.79 3.12
CA ASP A 765 -4.06 -20.75 4.03
C ASP A 765 -3.72 -20.02 5.35
N LEU A 766 -2.56 -20.33 5.94
CA LEU A 766 -2.10 -19.63 7.14
C LEU A 766 -1.93 -18.13 6.89
N LYS A 767 -1.35 -17.74 5.75
CA LYS A 767 -1.22 -16.34 5.35
C LYS A 767 -2.58 -15.64 5.34
N ASP A 768 -3.56 -16.23 4.68
CA ASP A 768 -4.88 -15.63 4.55
C ASP A 768 -5.57 -15.49 5.90
N HIS A 769 -5.46 -16.48 6.77
CA HIS A 769 -6.00 -16.41 8.14
C HIS A 769 -5.31 -15.32 8.97
N TYR A 770 -3.98 -15.22 8.88
CA TYR A 770 -3.21 -14.23 9.63
C TYR A 770 -3.61 -12.80 9.23
N PHE A 771 -3.72 -12.53 7.91
CA PHE A 771 -4.11 -11.20 7.43
C PHE A 771 -5.57 -10.86 7.76
N ARG A 772 -6.47 -11.83 7.76
CA ARG A 772 -7.86 -11.61 8.20
C ARG A 772 -7.95 -11.27 9.68
N ALA A 773 -7.16 -11.92 10.53
CA ALA A 773 -7.12 -11.64 11.96
C ALA A 773 -6.58 -10.23 12.29
N PHE A 774 -5.82 -9.63 11.38
CA PHE A 774 -5.24 -8.31 11.56
C PHE A 774 -6.24 -7.15 11.43
N GLY A 775 -7.47 -7.38 10.98
CA GLY A 775 -8.40 -6.33 10.52
C GLY A 775 -8.96 -5.38 11.58
N TYR A 776 -8.73 -5.59 12.91
CA TYR A 776 -9.40 -4.80 13.94
C TYR A 776 -8.48 -4.49 15.12
N TRP A 777 -8.02 -3.24 15.19
CA TRP A 777 -7.27 -2.71 16.32
C TRP A 777 -8.19 -1.89 17.23
N SER A 778 -8.13 -2.13 18.53
CA SER A 778 -8.82 -1.34 19.52
C SER A 778 -7.87 -0.40 20.25
N ASP A 779 -8.43 0.58 20.95
CA ASP A 779 -7.66 1.46 21.83
C ASP A 779 -6.87 0.65 22.91
N GLU A 780 -7.46 -0.45 23.40
CA GLU A 780 -6.80 -1.37 24.33
C GLU A 780 -5.61 -2.11 23.72
N ASP A 781 -5.67 -2.45 22.42
CA ASP A 781 -4.54 -3.08 21.74
C ASP A 781 -3.33 -2.15 21.69
N PHE A 782 -3.56 -0.83 21.51
CA PHE A 782 -2.51 0.17 21.61
C PHE A 782 -1.99 0.33 23.03
N LYS A 783 -2.87 0.48 24.02
CA LYS A 783 -2.48 0.64 25.42
C LYS A 783 -1.64 -0.53 25.92
N ARG A 784 -1.95 -1.75 25.49
CA ARG A 784 -1.23 -2.98 25.85
C ARG A 784 0.00 -3.27 24.99
N GLY A 785 0.19 -2.54 23.90
CA GLY A 785 1.31 -2.76 22.97
C GLY A 785 1.13 -3.99 22.05
N ASN A 786 -0.07 -4.54 21.94
CA ASN A 786 -0.35 -5.71 21.10
C ASN A 786 0.00 -5.46 19.63
N ILE A 787 -0.29 -4.26 19.12
CA ILE A 787 0.07 -3.88 17.75
C ILE A 787 1.58 -3.95 17.52
N TYR A 788 2.38 -3.56 18.49
CA TYR A 788 3.85 -3.55 18.35
C TYR A 788 4.40 -4.97 18.33
N ARG A 789 3.88 -5.85 19.19
CA ARG A 789 4.21 -7.28 19.15
C ARG A 789 3.82 -7.89 17.81
N TYR A 790 2.65 -7.58 17.31
CA TYR A 790 2.20 -8.05 16.00
C TYR A 790 3.14 -7.60 14.86
N VAL A 791 3.51 -6.33 14.82
CA VAL A 791 4.44 -5.78 13.82
C VAL A 791 5.82 -6.44 13.93
N THR A 792 6.32 -6.65 15.15
CA THR A 792 7.60 -7.34 15.39
C THR A 792 7.57 -8.78 14.91
N ASN A 793 6.48 -9.50 15.19
CA ASN A 793 6.31 -10.88 14.73
C ASN A 793 6.17 -10.96 13.21
N ALA A 794 5.45 -10.03 12.59
CA ALA A 794 5.34 -9.93 11.15
C ALA A 794 6.70 -9.68 10.48
N GLU A 795 7.54 -8.84 11.05
CA GLU A 795 8.90 -8.59 10.54
C GLU A 795 9.79 -9.84 10.69
N ALA A 796 9.68 -10.57 11.79
CA ALA A 796 10.38 -11.84 11.98
C ALA A 796 9.96 -12.89 10.94
N ILE A 797 8.66 -13.01 10.69
CA ILE A 797 8.11 -13.93 9.69
C ILE A 797 8.59 -13.57 8.28
N ALA A 798 8.67 -12.27 7.95
CA ALA A 798 9.11 -11.80 6.65
C ALA A 798 10.54 -12.23 6.29
N ARG A 799 11.35 -12.59 7.27
CA ARG A 799 12.74 -13.01 7.10
C ARG A 799 12.93 -14.52 6.90
N ILE A 800 11.84 -15.30 6.98
CA ILE A 800 11.94 -16.76 6.86
C ILE A 800 11.97 -17.17 5.40
N LYS A 801 12.94 -18.02 5.05
CA LYS A 801 12.94 -18.75 3.79
C LYS A 801 12.12 -20.03 3.95
N VAL A 802 11.16 -20.24 3.05
CA VAL A 802 10.44 -21.50 2.91
C VAL A 802 10.80 -22.07 1.54
N GLY A 803 11.65 -23.09 1.51
CA GLY A 803 12.27 -23.59 0.29
C GLY A 803 13.21 -22.54 -0.33
N ASP A 804 13.36 -22.57 -1.66
CA ASP A 804 14.18 -21.61 -2.40
C ASP A 804 13.52 -20.24 -2.62
N VAL A 805 12.26 -20.09 -2.23
CA VAL A 805 11.50 -18.86 -2.43
C VAL A 805 11.55 -18.00 -1.18
N THR A 806 12.19 -16.84 -1.31
CA THR A 806 12.09 -15.78 -0.32
C THR A 806 10.65 -15.26 -0.35
N GLN A 807 9.89 -15.55 0.69
CA GLN A 807 8.50 -15.17 0.74
C GLN A 807 8.36 -13.67 1.09
N ASP A 808 8.29 -12.82 0.09
CA ASP A 808 8.01 -11.38 0.25
C ASP A 808 6.53 -11.08 0.61
N TRP A 809 5.72 -12.11 0.81
CA TRP A 809 4.29 -12.02 1.02
C TRP A 809 3.86 -11.18 2.21
N SER A 810 4.64 -11.19 3.27
CA SER A 810 4.27 -10.48 4.48
C SER A 810 4.38 -8.97 4.33
N ARG A 811 5.40 -8.46 3.61
CA ARG A 811 5.61 -7.01 3.45
C ARG A 811 4.56 -6.36 2.56
N GLN A 812 4.29 -6.90 1.39
CA GLN A 812 3.30 -6.33 0.47
C GLN A 812 1.88 -6.43 1.02
N ARG A 813 1.50 -7.58 1.58
CA ARG A 813 0.16 -7.73 2.16
C ARG A 813 -0.03 -6.96 3.45
N LEU A 814 0.96 -6.94 4.35
CA LEU A 814 0.92 -6.07 5.52
C LEU A 814 0.83 -4.60 5.11
N GLN A 815 1.60 -4.17 4.11
CA GLN A 815 1.51 -2.83 3.57
C GLN A 815 0.10 -2.54 3.07
N GLY A 816 -0.49 -3.44 2.27
CA GLY A 816 -1.86 -3.32 1.81
C GLY A 816 -2.88 -3.26 2.95
N GLN A 817 -2.68 -4.02 4.03
CA GLN A 817 -3.52 -3.95 5.22
C GLN A 817 -3.37 -2.59 5.93
N PHE A 818 -2.15 -2.08 6.09
CA PHE A 818 -1.94 -0.76 6.67
C PHE A 818 -2.47 0.37 5.78
N ASP A 819 -2.38 0.24 4.46
CA ASP A 819 -2.94 1.22 3.52
C ASP A 819 -4.49 1.21 3.56
N ASN A 820 -5.10 0.05 3.84
CA ASN A 820 -6.55 -0.15 3.89
C ASN A 820 -7.11 -0.20 5.32
N LEU A 821 -6.31 0.06 6.35
CA LEU A 821 -6.80 0.10 7.73
C LEU A 821 -7.91 1.15 7.85
N LYS A 822 -9.14 0.65 7.86
CA LYS A 822 -10.32 1.43 8.23
C LYS A 822 -10.55 1.20 9.71
N PHE A 823 -10.18 2.19 10.50
CA PHE A 823 -10.34 2.14 11.96
C PHE A 823 -11.78 2.40 12.42
N ASP A 824 -12.77 2.21 11.53
CA ASP A 824 -14.12 2.75 11.71
C ASP A 824 -15.14 1.83 12.36
N ASN A 825 -14.80 0.60 12.78
CA ASN A 825 -15.82 -0.40 13.10
C ASN A 825 -16.03 -0.70 14.58
N GLY A 826 -15.50 0.08 15.50
CA GLY A 826 -15.69 -0.16 16.92
C GLY A 826 -16.14 1.08 17.71
N PRO A 827 -16.62 0.90 18.95
CA PRO A 827 -16.97 2.04 19.81
C PRO A 827 -15.79 2.98 20.07
N HIS A 828 -14.55 2.48 19.91
CA HIS A 828 -13.30 3.23 20.11
C HIS A 828 -12.46 3.26 18.84
N SER A 829 -13.10 3.25 17.67
CA SER A 829 -12.39 3.30 16.39
C SER A 829 -11.59 4.59 16.23
N GLU A 830 -10.38 4.45 15.67
CA GLU A 830 -9.47 5.56 15.44
C GLU A 830 -9.23 5.76 13.96
N THR A 831 -9.14 7.02 13.56
CA THR A 831 -8.70 7.35 12.22
C THR A 831 -7.19 7.22 12.10
N ARG A 832 -6.69 7.18 10.85
CA ARG A 832 -5.27 7.18 10.56
C ARG A 832 -4.55 8.39 11.19
N VAL A 833 -5.22 9.54 11.28
CA VAL A 833 -4.70 10.76 11.90
C VAL A 833 -4.44 10.55 13.39
N VAL A 834 -5.42 10.02 14.11
CA VAL A 834 -5.31 9.73 15.55
C VAL A 834 -4.23 8.69 15.80
N LEU A 835 -4.22 7.62 15.00
CA LEU A 835 -3.20 6.57 15.08
C LEU A 835 -1.80 7.13 14.85
N ARG A 836 -1.59 7.90 13.79
CA ARG A 836 -0.31 8.55 13.47
C ARG A 836 0.18 9.39 14.65
N TYR A 837 -0.70 10.20 15.23
CA TYR A 837 -0.34 11.04 16.36
C TYR A 837 0.07 10.22 17.58
N ARG A 838 -0.67 9.15 17.92
CA ARG A 838 -0.32 8.24 19.03
C ARG A 838 1.01 7.56 18.81
N LEU A 839 1.25 7.02 17.61
CA LEU A 839 2.53 6.40 17.25
C LEU A 839 3.69 7.39 17.38
N TRP A 840 3.48 8.65 16.97
CA TRP A 840 4.47 9.69 17.17
C TRP A 840 4.77 9.94 18.65
N GLN A 841 3.75 9.98 19.52
CA GLN A 841 3.94 10.12 20.98
C GLN A 841 4.66 8.91 21.57
N ASP A 842 4.26 7.70 21.21
CA ASP A 842 4.90 6.46 21.68
C ASP A 842 6.37 6.35 21.21
N ALA A 843 6.68 6.80 19.99
CA ALA A 843 8.04 6.85 19.47
C ALA A 843 8.94 7.82 20.26
N LYS A 844 8.37 8.84 20.89
CA LYS A 844 9.07 9.80 21.77
C LYS A 844 9.05 9.40 23.24
N GLY A 845 8.30 8.35 23.60
CA GLY A 845 8.17 7.85 24.97
C GLY A 845 9.45 7.24 25.50
N GLN A 846 9.42 6.82 26.78
CA GLN A 846 10.57 6.22 27.47
C GLN A 846 10.64 4.71 27.30
N ASP A 847 9.54 4.04 27.02
CA ASP A 847 9.48 2.58 26.85
C ASP A 847 10.15 2.18 25.53
N VAL A 848 11.25 1.44 25.63
CA VAL A 848 12.09 1.07 24.49
C VAL A 848 11.36 0.18 23.50
N GLU A 849 10.57 -0.79 23.97
CA GLU A 849 9.86 -1.72 23.08
C GLU A 849 8.68 -1.03 22.39
N ARG A 850 7.93 -0.18 23.09
CA ARG A 850 6.90 0.65 22.47
C ARG A 850 7.49 1.60 21.44
N LYS A 851 8.62 2.24 21.74
CA LYS A 851 9.34 3.12 20.83
C LYS A 851 9.73 2.40 19.54
N LYS A 852 10.38 1.24 19.64
CA LYS A 852 10.74 0.41 18.47
C LYS A 852 9.52 0.02 17.66
N GLY A 853 8.49 -0.50 18.33
CA GLY A 853 7.26 -0.92 17.69
C GLY A 853 6.54 0.24 16.99
N ALA A 854 6.50 1.41 17.62
CA ALA A 854 5.89 2.60 17.03
C ALA A 854 6.62 3.06 15.76
N ILE A 855 7.96 3.16 15.79
CA ILE A 855 8.77 3.55 14.64
C ILE A 855 8.61 2.52 13.50
N MET A 856 8.61 1.23 13.82
CA MET A 856 8.39 0.18 12.83
C MET A 856 6.98 0.27 12.23
N THR A 857 5.96 0.52 13.04
CA THR A 857 4.58 0.70 12.57
C THR A 857 4.46 1.92 11.65
N LEU A 858 5.08 3.06 12.01
CA LEU A 858 5.15 4.25 11.16
C LEU A 858 5.83 3.96 9.80
N LYS A 859 6.88 3.13 9.78
CA LYS A 859 7.52 2.68 8.54
C LYS A 859 6.55 1.86 7.69
N PHE A 860 5.84 0.90 8.26
CA PHE A 860 4.83 0.11 7.54
C PHE A 860 3.67 0.96 7.02
N MET A 861 3.23 1.95 7.78
CA MET A 861 2.21 2.91 7.36
C MET A 861 2.70 3.93 6.32
N LYS A 862 3.98 3.91 5.96
CA LYS A 862 4.65 4.88 5.07
C LYS A 862 4.51 6.33 5.57
N GLU A 863 4.50 6.52 6.89
CA GLU A 863 4.36 7.84 7.50
C GLU A 863 5.70 8.62 7.45
N ARG A 864 6.10 8.99 6.23
CA ARG A 864 7.40 9.63 5.93
C ARG A 864 7.63 10.89 6.75
N GLY A 865 6.63 11.75 6.86
CA GLY A 865 6.78 13.02 7.56
C GLY A 865 7.02 12.87 9.06
N VAL A 866 6.35 11.90 9.69
CA VAL A 866 6.58 11.60 11.11
C VAL A 866 7.97 11.00 11.32
N LEU A 867 8.39 10.05 10.48
CA LEU A 867 9.75 9.50 10.52
C LEU A 867 10.79 10.59 10.30
N MET A 868 10.52 11.53 9.40
CA MET A 868 11.39 12.68 9.11
C MET A 868 11.49 13.62 10.31
N ALA A 869 10.40 13.88 11.02
CA ALA A 869 10.41 14.66 12.26
C ALA A 869 11.21 13.93 13.37
N LEU A 870 11.02 12.63 13.51
CA LEU A 870 11.71 11.82 14.51
C LEU A 870 13.22 11.70 14.25
N ARG A 871 13.68 11.80 13.01
CA ARG A 871 15.14 11.83 12.70
C ARG A 871 15.89 12.93 13.42
N GLY A 872 15.23 14.05 13.74
CA GLY A 872 15.80 15.18 14.48
C GLY A 872 15.91 14.96 15.98
N GLU A 873 15.29 13.90 16.52
CA GLU A 873 15.37 13.57 17.95
C GLU A 873 16.75 13.02 18.30
N GLN A 874 17.19 13.27 19.56
CA GLN A 874 18.48 12.78 20.03
C GLN A 874 18.39 11.30 20.49
N GLY A 875 19.52 10.59 20.42
CA GLY A 875 19.65 9.22 20.90
C GLY A 875 18.95 8.18 20.02
N ASP A 876 18.54 7.06 20.60
CA ASP A 876 18.05 5.88 19.89
C ASP A 876 16.84 6.16 19.00
N THR A 877 15.96 7.08 19.41
CA THR A 877 14.78 7.46 18.62
C THR A 877 15.17 8.01 17.26
N GLY A 878 16.11 8.96 17.24
CA GLY A 878 16.61 9.57 16.01
C GLY A 878 17.30 8.56 15.11
N GLU A 879 18.16 7.69 15.67
CA GLU A 879 18.87 6.68 14.89
C GLU A 879 17.93 5.63 14.30
N MET A 880 16.97 5.13 15.08
CA MET A 880 15.97 4.20 14.56
C MET A 880 15.08 4.83 13.48
N ALA A 881 14.69 6.09 13.67
CA ALA A 881 13.89 6.82 12.69
C ALA A 881 14.65 7.10 11.39
N LYS A 882 15.96 7.45 11.48
CA LYS A 882 16.85 7.58 10.32
C LYS A 882 16.91 6.30 9.51
N ARG A 883 17.13 5.18 10.18
CA ARG A 883 17.17 3.86 9.55
C ARG A 883 15.83 3.53 8.90
N ALA A 884 14.72 3.67 9.63
CA ALA A 884 13.39 3.39 9.12
C ALA A 884 13.04 4.26 7.91
N PHE A 885 13.39 5.54 7.94
CA PHE A 885 13.19 6.46 6.81
C PHE A 885 14.03 6.06 5.60
N PHE A 886 15.32 5.77 5.80
CA PHE A 886 16.20 5.33 4.72
C PHE A 886 15.70 4.05 4.05
N GLU A 887 15.31 3.05 4.84
CA GLU A 887 14.74 1.79 4.34
C GLU A 887 13.43 2.04 3.58
N LEU A 888 12.59 2.98 4.01
CA LEU A 888 11.36 3.35 3.33
C LEU A 888 11.61 4.01 1.99
N MET A 889 12.61 4.90 1.92
CA MET A 889 12.94 5.64 0.68
C MET A 889 13.78 4.80 -0.30
N ASN A 890 14.42 3.73 0.17
CA ASN A 890 15.27 2.84 -0.60
C ASN A 890 14.83 1.37 -0.46
N PRO A 891 13.73 0.95 -1.10
CA PRO A 891 13.21 -0.42 -0.96
C PRO A 891 14.21 -1.52 -1.35
N LYS A 892 15.15 -1.22 -2.26
CA LYS A 892 16.22 -2.17 -2.64
C LYS A 892 17.24 -2.40 -1.52
N ALA A 893 17.50 -1.39 -0.67
CA ALA A 893 18.37 -1.55 0.49
C ALA A 893 17.74 -2.50 1.54
N ILE A 894 16.41 -2.46 1.70
CA ILE A 894 15.68 -3.42 2.52
C ILE A 894 15.87 -4.85 2.00
N MET A 895 15.87 -5.04 0.67
CA MET A 895 16.12 -6.34 0.05
C MET A 895 17.57 -6.80 0.26
N ALA A 896 18.54 -5.91 0.22
CA ALA A 896 19.95 -6.23 0.49
C ALA A 896 20.16 -6.64 1.96
N ASP A 897 19.66 -5.87 2.93
CA ASP A 897 19.67 -6.24 4.35
C ASP A 897 18.97 -7.57 4.62
N TYR A 898 17.92 -7.85 3.87
CA TYR A 898 17.17 -9.10 3.95
C TYR A 898 17.98 -10.29 3.43
N LEU A 899 18.71 -10.11 2.33
CA LEU A 899 19.59 -11.14 1.76
C LEU A 899 20.84 -11.36 2.62
N ASP A 900 21.44 -10.31 3.19
CA ASP A 900 22.61 -10.41 4.08
C ASP A 900 22.26 -11.07 5.41
N ALA A 901 21.10 -10.76 6.01
CA ALA A 901 20.67 -11.41 7.25
C ALA A 901 20.34 -12.91 7.04
N THR A 902 19.99 -13.31 5.83
CA THR A 902 19.73 -14.73 5.47
C THR A 902 20.99 -15.48 5.04
N SER A 903 22.03 -14.79 4.56
CA SER A 903 23.32 -15.39 4.21
C SER A 903 24.28 -15.53 5.41
N GLY A 904 24.15 -14.69 6.43
CA GLY A 904 24.96 -14.72 7.65
C GLY A 904 24.51 -15.73 8.71
N GLY A 905 23.36 -16.40 8.53
CA GLY A 905 22.85 -17.41 9.47
C GLY A 905 23.31 -18.85 9.17
N ALA A 906 24.21 -19.04 8.23
CA ALA A 906 24.76 -20.34 7.86
C ALA A 906 26.28 -20.42 8.15
N ALA A 907 26.72 -19.88 9.32
CA ALA A 907 28.06 -20.11 9.86
C ALA A 907 27.94 -20.71 11.26
#